data_8873e605227c347562deebc51ba45461
#
_entry.id   8873e605227c347562deebc51ba45461
#
_cell.length_a   1.000
_cell.length_b   1.000
_cell.length_c   1.000
_cell.angle_alpha   90.00
_cell.angle_beta   90.00
_cell.angle_gamma   90.00
#
_symmetry.space_group_name_H-M   'P 1'
#
loop_
_entity.id
_entity.type
_entity.pdbx_description
1 polymer ?
#
loop_
_entity_poly.entity_id
_entity_poly.type
_entity_poly.pdbx_seq_one_letter_code
_entity_poly.pdbx_strand_id
1 'polypeptide(L)'
;MKDEFLSIIMECAASIVNEKNSENSLLRDECGETLYGQVLTQLTNAIANLLSSIWIKEYSEARNNHIINDSTVESRFSHFRKLSTTKKYRKYIFDKYELLENDVDQYINNYYDMIGEIVQSYKKDKADLENHFNFIYGKMIAIHSGMGDTHNGKNVCEVEFENGTLFYKPRACLTDRFFEELLTIVSPQSIENNQTDFWGDTTHSWHRPIIYQMANNISAVKNYYYRAGVYLAVMYLCSSTDMHSENVVCCMDSPRIIDCETVVSAQKHNFEQNQIGKTLESSVLQSRMLPVNLPTDVFDYDVSGLFAETMKSNKIKVPMIVDDVELDIKYKYVLVNETPKLSALHSKLGCAQEKDVIGMLLAGFNAGCTEIIKRKNSVLQVVSDPQYSKMKVRQLLRPTYTYSKFIDESHKPCCERTKENREALFDILRENFKSDAKYGTTRLEYEISEMKRGNIPIFYSEFCKNDLFADGRIICPGYYQFSAKETILEKLLHLDETTIKYQERLIAMSIFLHSANLDPSNTIHNFDNIFYINGYDNYTTEYLEASKEWCEEFLKYLKISECPVDSTHASMIIPTAIEDTQTPACLSTICPDFYAQGGIIFYILAYAKVFSKLEDKLYADRLLENAKDALKNPSKIAEKMPFHYMVFGEVHYI
;
A
#
# COMPACT_ATOMS: atom_id res chain seq x y z
N MET A 1 -33.98 9.68 9.45
CA MET A 1 -33.26 10.44 10.50
C MET A 1 -31.87 10.87 10.02
N LYS A 2 -30.99 9.89 9.69
CA LYS A 2 -29.63 10.18 9.23
C LYS A 2 -29.56 11.23 8.09
N ASP A 3 -30.30 11.00 7.01
CA ASP A 3 -30.25 11.88 5.83
C ASP A 3 -30.77 13.29 6.14
N GLU A 4 -31.75 13.40 7.02
CA GLU A 4 -32.27 14.71 7.46
C GLU A 4 -31.25 15.46 8.31
N PHE A 5 -30.52 14.76 9.19
CA PHE A 5 -29.46 15.39 9.97
C PHE A 5 -28.29 15.80 9.08
N LEU A 6 -27.90 14.97 8.11
CA LEU A 6 -26.88 15.32 7.11
C LEU A 6 -27.27 16.56 6.32
N SER A 7 -28.57 16.74 6.00
CA SER A 7 -29.04 17.96 5.32
C SER A 7 -28.79 19.24 6.14
N ILE A 8 -28.88 19.16 7.46
CA ILE A 8 -28.57 20.28 8.36
C ILE A 8 -27.10 20.66 8.29
N ILE A 9 -26.21 19.65 8.31
CA ILE A 9 -24.77 19.89 8.18
C ILE A 9 -24.44 20.48 6.82
N MET A 10 -25.08 19.98 5.76
CA MET A 10 -24.92 20.51 4.40
C MET A 10 -25.35 21.98 4.29
N GLU A 11 -26.45 22.39 4.92
CA GLU A 11 -26.90 23.78 4.94
C GLU A 11 -25.87 24.68 5.67
N CYS A 12 -25.31 24.20 6.78
CA CYS A 12 -24.26 24.91 7.51
C CYS A 12 -22.98 25.05 6.66
N ALA A 13 -22.55 23.95 6.04
CA ALA A 13 -21.39 23.94 5.15
C ALA A 13 -21.56 24.88 3.95
N ALA A 14 -22.73 24.84 3.29
CA ALA A 14 -23.06 25.73 2.18
C ALA A 14 -23.03 27.22 2.60
N SER A 15 -23.51 27.53 3.81
CA SER A 15 -23.44 28.89 4.34
C SER A 15 -21.99 29.35 4.55
N ILE A 16 -21.11 28.47 5.04
CA ILE A 16 -19.67 28.77 5.22
C ILE A 16 -19.00 28.99 3.86
N VAL A 17 -19.19 28.06 2.93
CA VAL A 17 -18.61 28.12 1.59
C VAL A 17 -19.06 29.38 0.87
N ASN A 18 -20.35 29.72 0.89
CA ASN A 18 -20.87 30.91 0.25
C ASN A 18 -20.31 32.22 0.86
N GLU A 19 -20.09 32.27 2.16
CA GLU A 19 -19.50 33.45 2.82
C GLU A 19 -18.05 33.69 2.40
N LYS A 20 -17.26 32.61 2.34
CA LYS A 20 -15.86 32.64 1.89
C LYS A 20 -15.71 32.79 0.37
N ASN A 21 -16.74 32.42 -0.40
CA ASN A 21 -16.74 32.45 -1.85
C ASN A 21 -16.75 33.86 -2.46
N SER A 22 -17.13 34.88 -1.71
CA SER A 22 -17.18 36.27 -2.22
C SER A 22 -15.81 36.81 -2.70
N GLU A 23 -14.70 36.14 -2.34
CA GLU A 23 -13.33 36.51 -2.67
C GLU A 23 -12.80 35.87 -3.95
N ASN A 24 -13.50 34.84 -4.54
CA ASN A 24 -13.01 34.03 -5.66
C ASN A 24 -13.72 34.30 -7.00
N SER A 25 -14.01 35.54 -7.34
CA SER A 25 -14.65 35.93 -8.61
C SER A 25 -13.84 35.51 -9.85
N LEU A 26 -12.51 35.49 -9.78
CA LEU A 26 -11.62 35.12 -10.86
C LEU A 26 -11.80 33.65 -11.26
N LEU A 27 -11.87 32.73 -10.29
CA LEU A 27 -12.06 31.29 -10.57
C LEU A 27 -13.43 31.05 -11.23
N ARG A 28 -14.48 31.78 -10.81
CA ARG A 28 -15.81 31.69 -11.43
C ARG A 28 -15.77 32.06 -12.91
N ASP A 29 -15.09 33.18 -13.24
CA ASP A 29 -14.96 33.64 -14.63
C ASP A 29 -14.16 32.63 -15.48
N GLU A 30 -13.16 31.96 -14.89
CA GLU A 30 -12.33 30.99 -15.56
C GLU A 30 -13.04 29.65 -15.81
N CYS A 31 -13.81 29.18 -14.84
CA CYS A 31 -14.55 27.91 -14.90
C CYS A 31 -15.84 28.01 -15.72
N GLY A 32 -16.49 29.16 -15.71
CA GLY A 32 -17.87 29.32 -16.17
C GLY A 32 -18.89 28.75 -15.17
N GLU A 33 -20.17 29.16 -15.31
CA GLU A 33 -21.22 28.88 -14.30
C GLU A 33 -21.44 27.39 -14.01
N THR A 34 -21.42 26.53 -15.02
CA THR A 34 -21.71 25.08 -14.85
C THR A 34 -20.66 24.39 -14.03
N LEU A 35 -19.39 24.51 -14.43
CA LEU A 35 -18.26 23.89 -13.72
C LEU A 35 -18.13 24.49 -12.30
N TYR A 36 -18.28 25.80 -12.18
CA TYR A 36 -18.19 26.47 -10.89
C TYR A 36 -19.28 26.01 -9.90
N GLY A 37 -20.52 25.82 -10.37
CA GLY A 37 -21.58 25.27 -9.54
C GLY A 37 -21.30 23.85 -9.06
N GLN A 38 -20.70 23.01 -9.90
CA GLN A 38 -20.28 21.67 -9.54
C GLN A 38 -19.13 21.68 -8.51
N VAL A 39 -18.13 22.57 -8.69
CA VAL A 39 -17.03 22.80 -7.74
C VAL A 39 -17.55 23.19 -6.36
N LEU A 40 -18.49 24.14 -6.29
CA LEU A 40 -19.10 24.55 -5.02
C LEU A 40 -19.87 23.40 -4.33
N THR A 41 -20.54 22.57 -5.10
CA THR A 41 -21.26 21.40 -4.56
C THR A 41 -20.31 20.41 -3.92
N GLN A 42 -19.21 20.07 -4.59
CA GLN A 42 -18.21 19.16 -4.03
C GLN A 42 -17.50 19.74 -2.80
N LEU A 43 -17.11 21.00 -2.86
CA LEU A 43 -16.52 21.70 -1.72
C LEU A 43 -17.46 21.71 -0.51
N THR A 44 -18.77 21.97 -0.75
CA THR A 44 -19.78 21.93 0.32
C THR A 44 -19.87 20.54 0.95
N ASN A 45 -19.86 19.47 0.15
CA ASN A 45 -19.85 18.10 0.64
C ASN A 45 -18.61 17.80 1.49
N ALA A 46 -17.44 18.25 1.06
CA ALA A 46 -16.18 18.04 1.78
C ALA A 46 -16.18 18.78 3.13
N ILE A 47 -16.62 20.03 3.16
CA ILE A 47 -16.77 20.80 4.41
C ILE A 47 -17.83 20.18 5.33
N ALA A 48 -18.95 19.66 4.80
CA ALA A 48 -19.94 18.96 5.59
C ALA A 48 -19.36 17.71 6.26
N ASN A 49 -18.53 16.96 5.56
CA ASN A 49 -17.84 15.81 6.13
C ASN A 49 -16.89 16.22 7.29
N LEU A 50 -16.09 17.26 7.10
CA LEU A 50 -15.21 17.81 8.13
C LEU A 50 -16.00 18.25 9.38
N LEU A 51 -17.16 18.88 9.22
CA LEU A 51 -18.00 19.34 10.30
C LEU A 51 -18.80 18.23 11.01
N SER A 52 -18.97 17.07 10.39
CA SER A 52 -19.95 16.06 10.81
C SER A 52 -19.75 15.59 12.25
N SER A 53 -18.52 15.31 12.67
CA SER A 53 -18.24 14.85 14.04
C SER A 53 -18.56 15.89 15.09
N ILE A 54 -18.33 17.16 14.78
CA ILE A 54 -18.58 18.29 15.68
C ILE A 54 -20.08 18.52 15.78
N TRP A 55 -20.82 18.55 14.66
CA TRP A 55 -22.26 18.80 14.67
C TRP A 55 -23.03 17.68 15.39
N ILE A 56 -22.64 16.42 15.24
CA ILE A 56 -23.23 15.30 16.00
C ILE A 56 -22.99 15.47 17.49
N LYS A 57 -21.78 15.89 17.88
CA LYS A 57 -21.45 16.15 19.29
C LYS A 57 -22.27 17.32 19.85
N GLU A 58 -22.35 18.43 19.14
CA GLU A 58 -23.08 19.62 19.57
C GLU A 58 -24.59 19.35 19.68
N TYR A 59 -25.16 18.57 18.75
CA TYR A 59 -26.53 18.11 18.86
C TYR A 59 -26.76 17.28 20.13
N SER A 60 -25.88 16.32 20.39
CA SER A 60 -25.94 15.49 21.57
C SER A 60 -25.80 16.31 22.87
N GLU A 61 -24.90 17.29 22.91
CA GLU A 61 -24.74 18.20 24.05
C GLU A 61 -25.98 19.10 24.24
N ALA A 62 -26.57 19.61 23.15
CA ALA A 62 -27.79 20.42 23.22
C ALA A 62 -29.00 19.64 23.77
N ARG A 63 -29.10 18.33 23.45
CA ARG A 63 -30.10 17.44 24.04
C ARG A 63 -29.84 17.21 25.54
N ASN A 64 -28.63 16.84 25.89
CA ASN A 64 -28.25 16.54 27.28
C ASN A 64 -28.43 17.76 28.21
N ASN A 65 -28.22 18.96 27.69
CA ASN A 65 -28.40 20.22 28.42
C ASN A 65 -29.81 20.76 28.33
N HIS A 66 -30.80 19.97 27.83
CA HIS A 66 -32.19 20.34 27.70
C HIS A 66 -32.46 21.62 26.88
N ILE A 67 -31.53 21.99 25.97
CA ILE A 67 -31.74 23.08 25.01
C ILE A 67 -32.74 22.66 23.93
N ILE A 68 -32.67 21.38 23.56
CA ILE A 68 -33.56 20.74 22.58
C ILE A 68 -34.41 19.67 23.37
N ASN A 69 -35.65 19.98 23.64
CA ASN A 69 -36.57 19.16 24.45
C ASN A 69 -37.81 18.70 23.69
N ASP A 70 -37.81 18.86 22.36
CA ASP A 70 -38.96 18.53 21.52
C ASP A 70 -39.27 17.02 21.58
N SER A 71 -40.55 16.66 21.49
CA SER A 71 -41.05 15.32 21.73
C SER A 71 -40.69 14.33 20.59
N THR A 72 -40.62 14.79 19.34
CA THR A 72 -40.31 13.96 18.19
C THR A 72 -38.94 14.25 17.65
N VAL A 73 -38.34 13.28 16.94
CA VAL A 73 -37.03 13.43 16.30
C VAL A 73 -37.01 14.55 15.25
N GLU A 74 -38.10 14.61 14.46
CA GLU A 74 -38.26 15.63 13.40
C GLU A 74 -38.33 17.03 14.02
N SER A 75 -39.05 17.20 15.11
CA SER A 75 -39.12 18.50 15.80
C SER A 75 -37.78 18.88 16.43
N ARG A 76 -37.04 17.92 16.99
CA ARG A 76 -35.68 18.14 17.51
C ARG A 76 -34.71 18.54 16.42
N PHE A 77 -34.73 17.88 15.27
CA PHE A 77 -33.90 18.25 14.12
C PHE A 77 -34.28 19.61 13.56
N SER A 78 -35.57 19.94 13.47
CA SER A 78 -36.04 21.27 13.05
C SER A 78 -35.58 22.37 14.02
N HIS A 79 -35.58 22.09 15.32
CA HIS A 79 -35.07 23.01 16.33
C HIS A 79 -33.55 23.21 16.19
N PHE A 80 -32.78 22.10 16.07
CA PHE A 80 -31.34 22.18 15.88
C PHE A 80 -30.97 22.89 14.57
N ARG A 81 -31.70 22.65 13.49
CA ARG A 81 -31.52 23.33 12.21
C ARG A 81 -31.65 24.84 12.39
N LYS A 82 -32.74 25.31 13.04
CA LYS A 82 -32.97 26.74 13.32
C LYS A 82 -31.85 27.37 14.16
N LEU A 83 -31.25 26.59 15.06
CA LEU A 83 -30.15 27.04 15.91
C LEU A 83 -28.84 27.08 15.13
N SER A 84 -28.47 25.92 14.52
CA SER A 84 -27.13 25.67 13.98
C SER A 84 -26.84 26.37 12.66
N THR A 85 -27.86 26.75 11.89
CA THR A 85 -27.66 27.48 10.61
C THR A 85 -27.47 28.99 10.80
N THR A 86 -27.55 29.50 12.04
CA THR A 86 -27.36 30.94 12.31
C THR A 86 -25.88 31.33 12.34
N LYS A 87 -25.58 32.58 11.88
CA LYS A 87 -24.23 33.16 12.01
C LYS A 87 -23.73 33.20 13.46
N LYS A 88 -24.65 33.45 14.40
CA LYS A 88 -24.34 33.51 15.85
C LYS A 88 -23.88 32.13 16.36
N TYR A 89 -24.56 31.07 15.95
CA TYR A 89 -24.19 29.73 16.37
C TYR A 89 -22.88 29.29 15.75
N ARG A 90 -22.66 29.59 14.47
CA ARG A 90 -21.41 29.32 13.78
C ARG A 90 -20.21 29.98 14.47
N LYS A 91 -20.37 31.26 14.83
CA LYS A 91 -19.34 31.96 15.61
C LYS A 91 -19.09 31.30 16.96
N TYR A 92 -20.15 30.91 17.67
CA TYR A 92 -20.00 30.16 18.92
C TYR A 92 -19.22 28.84 18.72
N ILE A 93 -19.45 28.11 17.63
CA ILE A 93 -18.74 26.87 17.33
C ILE A 93 -17.25 27.14 17.05
N PHE A 94 -16.92 28.14 16.26
CA PHE A 94 -15.54 28.51 15.98
C PHE A 94 -14.82 29.07 17.23
N ASP A 95 -15.50 29.79 18.08
CA ASP A 95 -14.94 30.22 19.37
C ASP A 95 -14.74 29.03 20.34
N LYS A 96 -15.57 27.98 20.27
CA LYS A 96 -15.51 26.76 21.10
C LYS A 96 -14.46 25.76 20.62
N TYR A 97 -14.23 25.66 19.32
CA TYR A 97 -13.29 24.78 18.65
C TYR A 97 -12.21 25.64 17.98
N GLU A 98 -11.18 25.97 18.75
CA GLU A 98 -10.15 26.96 18.42
C GLU A 98 -9.47 26.74 17.05
N LEU A 99 -9.33 25.47 16.61
CA LEU A 99 -8.62 25.13 15.39
C LEU A 99 -9.52 25.01 14.16
N LEU A 100 -10.83 24.81 14.36
CA LEU A 100 -11.77 24.46 13.31
C LEU A 100 -11.89 25.51 12.20
N GLU A 101 -11.94 26.80 12.54
CA GLU A 101 -12.06 27.84 11.53
C GLU A 101 -10.86 27.88 10.60
N ASN A 102 -9.65 27.76 11.18
CA ASN A 102 -8.41 27.71 10.42
C ASN A 102 -8.36 26.49 9.50
N ASP A 103 -8.78 25.31 9.98
CA ASP A 103 -8.77 24.08 9.19
C ASP A 103 -9.76 24.13 8.04
N VAL A 104 -10.95 24.69 8.28
CA VAL A 104 -11.96 24.95 7.23
C VAL A 104 -11.41 25.91 6.18
N ASP A 105 -10.80 27.02 6.61
CA ASP A 105 -10.22 28.01 5.70
C ASP A 105 -9.09 27.44 4.87
N GLN A 106 -8.20 26.68 5.49
CA GLN A 106 -7.11 26.00 4.81
C GLN A 106 -7.62 25.00 3.78
N TYR A 107 -8.63 24.20 4.13
CA TYR A 107 -9.23 23.25 3.19
C TYR A 107 -9.85 23.98 1.98
N ILE A 108 -10.62 25.02 2.21
CA ILE A 108 -11.26 25.82 1.15
C ILE A 108 -10.20 26.42 0.21
N ASN A 109 -9.16 27.03 0.77
CA ASN A 109 -8.08 27.65 -0.02
C ASN A 109 -7.33 26.60 -0.86
N ASN A 110 -6.91 25.49 -0.25
CA ASN A 110 -6.24 24.40 -0.95
C ASN A 110 -7.10 23.85 -2.10
N TYR A 111 -8.41 23.73 -1.86
CA TYR A 111 -9.33 23.21 -2.87
C TYR A 111 -9.45 24.18 -4.06
N TYR A 112 -9.61 25.48 -3.81
CA TYR A 112 -9.67 26.47 -4.89
C TYR A 112 -8.35 26.57 -5.66
N ASP A 113 -7.22 26.53 -4.98
CA ASP A 113 -5.89 26.55 -5.61
C ASP A 113 -5.72 25.33 -6.53
N MET A 114 -6.12 24.15 -6.07
CA MET A 114 -6.07 22.91 -6.87
C MET A 114 -6.96 23.00 -8.12
N ILE A 115 -8.22 23.46 -7.98
CA ILE A 115 -9.14 23.62 -9.11
C ILE A 115 -8.61 24.65 -10.11
N GLY A 116 -8.10 25.78 -9.60
CA GLY A 116 -7.48 26.81 -10.44
C GLY A 116 -6.30 26.26 -11.24
N GLU A 117 -5.42 25.48 -10.60
CA GLU A 117 -4.30 24.83 -11.28
C GLU A 117 -4.76 23.90 -12.38
N ILE A 118 -5.78 23.05 -12.14
CA ILE A 118 -6.31 22.13 -13.15
C ILE A 118 -6.86 22.89 -14.36
N VAL A 119 -7.64 23.93 -14.13
CA VAL A 119 -8.23 24.77 -15.19
C VAL A 119 -7.13 25.46 -16.01
N GLN A 120 -6.13 26.02 -15.36
CA GLN A 120 -5.00 26.66 -16.05
C GLN A 120 -4.15 25.68 -16.81
N SER A 121 -3.85 24.51 -16.21
CA SER A 121 -3.11 23.43 -16.88
C SER A 121 -3.82 22.98 -18.15
N TYR A 122 -5.14 22.75 -18.09
CA TYR A 122 -5.88 22.38 -19.31
C TYR A 122 -5.86 23.46 -20.39
N LYS A 123 -6.01 24.73 -20.01
CA LYS A 123 -5.95 25.84 -20.98
C LYS A 123 -4.60 25.87 -21.71
N LYS A 124 -3.53 25.63 -20.97
CA LYS A 124 -2.15 25.58 -21.50
C LYS A 124 -1.94 24.37 -22.40
N ASP A 125 -2.38 23.19 -21.94
CA ASP A 125 -2.01 21.91 -22.50
C ASP A 125 -2.98 21.41 -23.59
N LYS A 126 -4.14 22.03 -23.75
CA LYS A 126 -5.24 21.57 -24.59
C LYS A 126 -4.82 21.13 -25.98
N ALA A 127 -4.01 21.96 -26.67
CA ALA A 127 -3.60 21.67 -28.05
C ALA A 127 -2.67 20.44 -28.11
N ASP A 128 -1.77 20.29 -27.13
CA ASP A 128 -0.86 19.17 -27.04
C ASP A 128 -1.62 17.88 -26.67
N LEU A 129 -2.59 17.95 -25.77
CA LEU A 129 -3.45 16.83 -25.39
C LEU A 129 -4.28 16.35 -26.59
N GLU A 130 -4.96 17.27 -27.29
CA GLU A 130 -5.77 16.94 -28.47
C GLU A 130 -4.92 16.30 -29.57
N ASN A 131 -3.68 16.79 -29.77
CA ASN A 131 -2.73 16.22 -30.72
C ASN A 131 -2.20 14.85 -30.26
N HIS A 132 -1.76 14.72 -29.00
CA HIS A 132 -1.22 13.47 -28.46
C HIS A 132 -2.24 12.34 -28.46
N PHE A 133 -3.45 12.61 -27.94
CA PHE A 133 -4.50 11.63 -27.86
C PHE A 133 -5.30 11.47 -29.17
N ASN A 134 -5.03 12.30 -30.15
CA ASN A 134 -5.83 12.39 -31.40
C ASN A 134 -7.34 12.46 -31.10
N PHE A 135 -7.73 13.33 -30.17
CA PHE A 135 -9.08 13.43 -29.64
C PHE A 135 -9.41 14.84 -29.15
N ILE A 136 -10.58 15.36 -29.51
CA ILE A 136 -11.06 16.68 -29.10
C ILE A 136 -11.93 16.54 -27.86
N TYR A 137 -11.42 16.94 -26.70
CA TYR A 137 -12.13 16.84 -25.43
C TYR A 137 -13.25 17.89 -25.25
N GLY A 138 -13.10 19.08 -25.81
CA GLY A 138 -14.09 20.15 -25.70
C GLY A 138 -13.91 20.96 -24.42
N LYS A 139 -15.02 21.40 -23.81
CA LYS A 139 -15.01 22.17 -22.56
C LYS A 139 -15.03 21.26 -21.35
N MET A 140 -14.44 21.70 -20.24
CA MET A 140 -14.62 21.04 -18.94
C MET A 140 -16.07 21.19 -18.46
N ILE A 141 -16.63 20.08 -17.97
CA ILE A 141 -17.98 20.00 -17.40
C ILE A 141 -17.93 19.84 -15.89
N ALA A 142 -17.05 18.91 -15.42
CA ALA A 142 -16.92 18.60 -14.00
C ALA A 142 -15.47 18.24 -13.63
N ILE A 143 -15.12 18.42 -12.37
CA ILE A 143 -13.86 17.99 -11.77
C ILE A 143 -14.21 17.22 -10.50
N HIS A 144 -13.96 15.92 -10.47
CA HIS A 144 -14.17 15.05 -9.30
C HIS A 144 -12.84 14.84 -8.57
N SER A 145 -12.72 15.44 -7.41
CA SER A 145 -11.52 15.37 -6.56
C SER A 145 -11.57 14.17 -5.60
N GLY A 146 -10.42 13.87 -4.97
CA GLY A 146 -10.35 12.84 -3.93
C GLY A 146 -10.18 11.43 -4.47
N MET A 147 -9.58 11.26 -5.66
CA MET A 147 -9.26 9.97 -6.25
C MET A 147 -7.93 9.39 -5.73
N GLY A 148 -7.61 9.63 -4.46
CA GLY A 148 -6.39 9.17 -3.80
C GLY A 148 -5.99 10.08 -2.64
N ASP A 149 -4.81 9.85 -2.10
CA ASP A 149 -4.24 10.62 -0.99
C ASP A 149 -4.09 12.11 -1.34
N THR A 150 -4.29 12.97 -0.34
CA THR A 150 -4.05 14.41 -0.50
C THR A 150 -2.62 14.75 -0.07
N HIS A 151 -1.84 15.31 -0.97
CA HIS A 151 -0.47 15.76 -0.74
C HIS A 151 -0.34 17.25 -1.06
N ASN A 152 0.21 18.03 -0.14
CA ASN A 152 0.38 19.47 -0.33
C ASN A 152 -0.93 20.19 -0.78
N GLY A 153 -2.07 19.76 -0.26
CA GLY A 153 -3.39 20.29 -0.59
C GLY A 153 -3.96 19.83 -1.94
N LYS A 154 -3.31 18.90 -2.64
CA LYS A 154 -3.71 18.41 -3.98
C LYS A 154 -3.91 16.90 -3.98
N ASN A 155 -4.80 16.42 -4.83
CA ASN A 155 -5.01 14.99 -5.08
C ASN A 155 -5.26 14.71 -6.57
N VAL A 156 -5.35 13.45 -6.94
CA VAL A 156 -5.74 13.04 -8.28
C VAL A 156 -7.20 13.41 -8.51
N CYS A 157 -7.49 13.97 -9.68
CA CYS A 157 -8.85 14.37 -10.04
C CYS A 157 -9.27 13.73 -11.36
N GLU A 158 -10.51 13.26 -11.42
CA GLU A 158 -11.17 12.92 -12.66
C GLU A 158 -11.78 14.19 -13.25
N VAL A 159 -11.45 14.50 -14.49
CA VAL A 159 -11.91 15.71 -15.20
C VAL A 159 -12.78 15.27 -16.36
N GLU A 160 -14.07 15.62 -16.29
CA GLU A 160 -15.05 15.38 -17.34
C GLU A 160 -15.08 16.55 -18.33
N PHE A 161 -15.08 16.22 -19.60
CA PHE A 161 -15.21 17.13 -20.72
C PHE A 161 -16.48 16.80 -21.53
N GLU A 162 -16.86 17.70 -22.46
CA GLU A 162 -18.01 17.50 -23.35
C GLU A 162 -17.96 16.16 -24.12
N ASN A 163 -16.75 15.69 -24.45
CA ASN A 163 -16.60 14.52 -25.32
C ASN A 163 -15.82 13.35 -24.66
N GLY A 164 -15.38 13.47 -23.41
CA GLY A 164 -14.63 12.41 -22.74
C GLY A 164 -14.11 12.79 -21.38
N THR A 165 -13.26 11.95 -20.82
CA THR A 165 -12.72 12.09 -19.48
C THR A 165 -11.20 11.93 -19.48
N LEU A 166 -10.50 12.67 -18.63
CA LEU A 166 -9.10 12.50 -18.31
C LEU A 166 -8.90 12.51 -16.78
N PHE A 167 -7.89 11.80 -16.31
CA PHE A 167 -7.40 11.95 -14.93
C PHE A 167 -6.24 12.94 -14.91
N TYR A 168 -6.37 13.97 -14.08
CA TYR A 168 -5.31 14.91 -13.77
C TYR A 168 -4.54 14.41 -12.54
N LYS A 169 -3.21 14.29 -12.69
CA LYS A 169 -2.31 13.97 -11.59
C LYS A 169 -1.37 15.15 -11.35
N PRO A 170 -1.30 15.71 -10.11
CA PRO A 170 -0.43 16.84 -9.78
C PRO A 170 1.03 16.41 -9.61
N ARG A 171 1.54 15.59 -10.55
CA ARG A 171 2.90 15.08 -10.58
C ARG A 171 3.37 14.80 -12.02
N ALA A 172 4.68 14.88 -12.21
CA ALA A 172 5.29 14.48 -13.49
C ALA A 172 5.05 12.99 -13.79
N CYS A 173 4.98 12.63 -15.06
CA CYS A 173 4.81 11.25 -15.53
C CYS A 173 6.13 10.53 -15.87
N LEU A 174 7.26 10.98 -15.34
CA LEU A 174 8.55 10.37 -15.65
C LEU A 174 8.68 8.93 -15.15
N THR A 175 8.09 8.59 -13.98
CA THR A 175 8.07 7.23 -13.47
C THR A 175 7.18 6.31 -14.31
N ASP A 176 6.05 6.83 -14.80
CA ASP A 176 5.16 6.13 -15.72
C ASP A 176 5.89 5.81 -17.04
N ARG A 177 6.57 6.81 -17.62
CA ARG A 177 7.36 6.63 -18.85
C ARG A 177 8.53 5.66 -18.66
N PHE A 178 9.27 5.80 -17.57
CA PHE A 178 10.40 4.91 -17.25
C PHE A 178 9.95 3.44 -17.16
N PHE A 179 8.83 3.19 -16.50
CA PHE A 179 8.27 1.85 -16.36
C PHE A 179 7.82 1.27 -17.70
N GLU A 180 7.14 2.06 -18.52
CA GLU A 180 6.70 1.63 -19.86
C GLU A 180 7.85 1.37 -20.82
N GLU A 181 8.90 2.18 -20.79
CA GLU A 181 10.11 1.94 -21.59
C GLU A 181 10.79 0.61 -21.20
N LEU A 182 10.90 0.32 -19.90
CA LEU A 182 11.42 -0.96 -19.44
C LEU A 182 10.50 -2.13 -19.83
N LEU A 183 9.19 -1.99 -19.67
CA LEU A 183 8.24 -3.02 -20.10
C LEU A 183 8.33 -3.29 -21.59
N THR A 184 8.48 -2.25 -22.42
CA THR A 184 8.64 -2.37 -23.88
C THR A 184 9.88 -3.17 -24.25
N ILE A 185 10.98 -2.96 -23.52
CA ILE A 185 12.21 -3.71 -23.73
C ILE A 185 12.06 -5.18 -23.29
N VAL A 186 11.41 -5.40 -22.15
CA VAL A 186 11.37 -6.72 -21.48
C VAL A 186 10.23 -7.60 -21.97
N SER A 187 9.14 -7.03 -22.49
CA SER A 187 8.02 -7.81 -22.98
C SER A 187 8.42 -8.67 -24.19
N PRO A 188 8.17 -9.99 -24.15
CA PRO A 188 8.30 -10.84 -25.32
C PRO A 188 7.48 -10.32 -26.50
N GLN A 189 7.98 -10.49 -27.72
CA GLN A 189 7.32 -9.98 -28.95
C GLN A 189 5.88 -10.47 -29.15
N SER A 190 5.48 -11.54 -28.45
CA SER A 190 4.13 -12.10 -28.48
C SER A 190 3.13 -11.37 -27.56
N ILE A 191 3.60 -10.42 -26.74
CA ILE A 191 2.75 -9.65 -25.85
C ILE A 191 2.59 -8.25 -26.44
N GLU A 192 1.38 -7.92 -26.86
CA GLU A 192 1.03 -6.53 -27.15
C GLU A 192 1.19 -5.72 -25.86
N ASN A 193 2.09 -4.73 -25.88
CA ASN A 193 2.27 -3.79 -24.79
C ASN A 193 1.03 -2.90 -24.73
N ASN A 194 0.16 -3.26 -23.84
CA ASN A 194 -0.98 -2.45 -23.48
C ASN A 194 -0.55 -1.32 -22.55
N GLN A 195 0.11 -0.32 -23.07
CA GLN A 195 0.56 0.84 -22.32
C GLN A 195 -0.62 1.70 -21.84
N THR A 196 -0.42 2.37 -20.71
CA THR A 196 -1.32 3.43 -20.27
C THR A 196 -1.10 4.64 -21.17
N ASP A 197 -2.18 5.26 -21.61
CA ASP A 197 -2.09 6.43 -22.49
C ASP A 197 -2.07 7.70 -21.63
N PHE A 198 -0.95 8.40 -21.59
CA PHE A 198 -0.76 9.60 -20.78
C PHE A 198 0.09 10.65 -21.49
N TRP A 199 -0.13 11.88 -21.12
CA TRP A 199 0.67 13.04 -21.49
C TRP A 199 1.00 13.88 -20.26
N GLY A 200 2.18 14.48 -20.19
CA GLY A 200 2.53 15.32 -19.06
C GLY A 200 3.86 16.04 -19.22
N ASP A 201 4.07 17.02 -18.34
CA ASP A 201 5.31 17.78 -18.22
C ASP A 201 6.06 17.46 -16.91
N THR A 202 6.89 18.39 -16.44
CA THR A 202 7.67 18.21 -15.20
C THR A 202 6.87 18.45 -13.92
N THR A 203 5.63 18.91 -14.02
CA THR A 203 4.79 19.35 -12.88
C THR A 203 3.54 18.53 -12.72
N HIS A 204 2.90 18.15 -13.82
CA HIS A 204 1.63 17.42 -13.81
C HIS A 204 1.48 16.51 -15.03
N SER A 205 0.44 15.67 -14.99
CA SER A 205 0.15 14.77 -16.10
C SER A 205 -1.35 14.51 -16.25
N TRP A 206 -1.74 14.15 -17.49
CA TRP A 206 -3.08 13.81 -17.91
C TRP A 206 -3.09 12.37 -18.40
N HIS A 207 -4.00 11.56 -17.88
CA HIS A 207 -4.09 10.13 -18.18
C HIS A 207 -5.47 9.80 -18.71
N ARG A 208 -5.56 8.97 -19.77
CA ARG A 208 -6.83 8.39 -20.18
C ARG A 208 -7.35 7.41 -19.14
N PRO A 209 -8.68 7.33 -18.95
CA PRO A 209 -9.29 6.31 -18.12
C PRO A 209 -8.92 4.91 -18.58
N ILE A 210 -8.53 4.07 -17.65
CA ILE A 210 -8.36 2.64 -17.87
C ILE A 210 -9.69 1.97 -17.54
N ILE A 211 -10.26 1.28 -18.51
CA ILE A 211 -11.57 0.64 -18.34
C ILE A 211 -11.37 -0.73 -17.71
N TYR A 212 -11.90 -0.91 -16.51
CA TYR A 212 -11.97 -2.21 -15.86
C TYR A 212 -12.78 -3.19 -16.71
N GLN A 213 -12.23 -4.35 -16.96
CA GLN A 213 -12.87 -5.42 -17.69
C GLN A 213 -12.44 -6.79 -17.16
N MET A 214 -13.41 -7.56 -16.65
CA MET A 214 -13.15 -8.91 -16.15
C MET A 214 -12.70 -9.86 -17.27
N ALA A 215 -11.86 -10.83 -16.94
CA ALA A 215 -11.53 -11.93 -17.83
C ALA A 215 -12.79 -12.76 -18.14
N ASN A 216 -13.03 -13.03 -19.41
CA ASN A 216 -14.25 -13.69 -19.88
C ASN A 216 -14.05 -15.17 -20.26
N ASN A 217 -12.82 -15.66 -20.25
CA ASN A 217 -12.47 -17.05 -20.54
C ASN A 217 -11.12 -17.44 -19.91
N ILE A 218 -10.83 -18.75 -19.86
CA ILE A 218 -9.62 -19.30 -19.25
C ILE A 218 -8.35 -18.81 -19.96
N SER A 219 -8.36 -18.61 -21.27
CA SER A 219 -7.20 -18.10 -21.99
C SER A 219 -6.87 -16.66 -21.56
N ALA A 220 -7.88 -15.81 -21.36
CA ALA A 220 -7.69 -14.46 -20.84
C ALA A 220 -7.08 -14.48 -19.42
N VAL A 221 -7.56 -15.37 -18.55
CA VAL A 221 -6.99 -15.56 -17.19
C VAL A 221 -5.51 -15.98 -17.28
N LYS A 222 -5.19 -16.95 -18.11
CA LYS A 222 -3.80 -17.40 -18.31
C LYS A 222 -2.90 -16.29 -18.85
N ASN A 223 -3.36 -15.55 -19.82
CA ASN A 223 -2.63 -14.41 -20.37
C ASN A 223 -2.43 -13.31 -19.33
N TYR A 224 -3.44 -13.03 -18.52
CA TYR A 224 -3.36 -12.05 -17.44
C TYR A 224 -2.22 -12.39 -16.47
N TYR A 225 -2.18 -13.62 -15.95
CA TYR A 225 -1.13 -14.02 -15.00
C TYR A 225 0.25 -14.12 -15.66
N TYR A 226 0.32 -14.53 -16.93
CA TYR A 226 1.60 -14.52 -17.65
C TYR A 226 2.14 -13.08 -17.78
N ARG A 227 1.31 -12.12 -18.18
CA ARG A 227 1.69 -10.70 -18.27
C ARG A 227 2.02 -10.11 -16.90
N ALA A 228 1.25 -10.47 -15.87
CA ALA A 228 1.57 -10.10 -14.49
C ALA A 228 2.97 -10.60 -14.06
N GLY A 229 3.34 -11.82 -14.49
CA GLY A 229 4.69 -12.35 -14.25
C GLY A 229 5.78 -11.50 -14.93
N VAL A 230 5.57 -11.06 -16.17
CA VAL A 230 6.52 -10.15 -16.86
C VAL A 230 6.61 -8.81 -16.13
N TYR A 231 5.48 -8.27 -15.66
CA TYR A 231 5.47 -7.03 -14.86
C TYR A 231 6.24 -7.21 -13.54
N LEU A 232 6.04 -8.35 -12.87
CA LEU A 232 6.79 -8.68 -11.65
C LEU A 232 8.30 -8.74 -11.87
N ALA A 233 8.79 -9.19 -13.05
CA ALA A 233 10.21 -9.18 -13.36
C ALA A 233 10.77 -7.76 -13.44
N VAL A 234 10.06 -6.83 -14.09
CA VAL A 234 10.44 -5.41 -14.13
C VAL A 234 10.34 -4.77 -12.74
N MET A 235 9.28 -5.05 -12.02
CA MET A 235 9.08 -4.54 -10.66
C MET A 235 10.13 -5.06 -9.69
N TYR A 236 10.53 -6.31 -9.80
CA TYR A 236 11.64 -6.87 -9.05
C TYR A 236 12.94 -6.12 -9.34
N LEU A 237 13.27 -5.91 -10.62
CA LEU A 237 14.46 -5.14 -11.02
C LEU A 237 14.44 -3.73 -10.43
N CYS A 238 13.30 -3.06 -10.47
CA CYS A 238 13.11 -1.68 -10.02
C CYS A 238 12.92 -1.54 -8.49
N SER A 239 12.82 -2.64 -7.75
CA SER A 239 12.44 -2.61 -6.32
C SER A 239 11.11 -1.90 -6.07
N SER A 240 10.11 -2.13 -6.94
CA SER A 240 8.79 -1.51 -6.84
C SER A 240 8.11 -1.80 -5.51
N THR A 241 7.32 -0.85 -5.04
CA THR A 241 6.49 -0.97 -3.84
C THR A 241 5.07 -0.54 -4.13
N ASP A 242 4.13 -0.86 -3.23
CA ASP A 242 2.77 -0.30 -3.20
C ASP A 242 1.86 -0.65 -4.41
N MET A 243 2.16 -1.75 -5.11
CA MET A 243 1.33 -2.23 -6.22
C MET A 243 0.16 -3.06 -5.67
N HIS A 244 -0.65 -2.45 -4.79
CA HIS A 244 -1.81 -3.09 -4.17
C HIS A 244 -3.07 -3.03 -5.07
N SER A 245 -4.16 -3.57 -4.59
CA SER A 245 -5.41 -3.75 -5.36
C SER A 245 -6.04 -2.47 -5.90
N GLU A 246 -5.75 -1.31 -5.31
CA GLU A 246 -6.24 -0.03 -5.82
C GLU A 246 -5.36 0.55 -6.95
N ASN A 247 -4.11 0.07 -7.07
CA ASN A 247 -3.14 0.52 -8.07
C ASN A 247 -3.07 -0.40 -9.31
N VAL A 248 -3.82 -1.53 -9.30
CA VAL A 248 -3.87 -2.49 -10.39
C VAL A 248 -5.29 -2.60 -10.92
N VAL A 249 -5.47 -2.35 -12.22
CA VAL A 249 -6.77 -2.50 -12.91
C VAL A 249 -6.73 -3.76 -13.77
N CYS A 250 -7.72 -4.63 -13.61
CA CYS A 250 -7.91 -5.76 -14.51
C CYS A 250 -8.52 -5.30 -15.85
N CYS A 251 -7.81 -5.54 -16.95
CA CYS A 251 -8.24 -5.27 -18.30
C CYS A 251 -8.30 -6.58 -19.09
N MET A 252 -9.28 -7.42 -18.81
CA MET A 252 -9.55 -8.72 -19.40
C MET A 252 -8.36 -9.70 -19.26
N ASP A 253 -7.35 -9.57 -20.09
CA ASP A 253 -6.19 -10.47 -20.19
C ASP A 253 -4.88 -9.79 -19.82
N SER A 254 -4.94 -8.60 -19.22
CA SER A 254 -3.77 -7.80 -18.85
C SER A 254 -4.00 -7.02 -17.55
N PRO A 255 -3.09 -7.05 -16.58
CA PRO A 255 -3.06 -6.08 -15.51
C PRO A 255 -2.60 -4.73 -16.05
N ARG A 256 -3.13 -3.64 -15.50
CA ARG A 256 -2.70 -2.26 -15.76
C ARG A 256 -2.34 -1.57 -14.48
N ILE A 257 -1.20 -0.95 -14.44
CA ILE A 257 -0.76 -0.17 -13.28
C ILE A 257 -1.17 1.28 -13.50
N ILE A 258 -2.00 1.81 -12.62
CA ILE A 258 -2.51 3.18 -12.73
C ILE A 258 -1.71 4.20 -11.89
N ASP A 259 -0.85 3.73 -11.01
CA ASP A 259 0.05 4.58 -10.23
C ASP A 259 1.48 4.04 -10.19
N CYS A 260 2.36 4.70 -10.95
CA CYS A 260 3.76 4.32 -11.09
C CYS A 260 4.72 5.15 -10.21
N GLU A 261 4.24 5.97 -9.27
CA GLU A 261 5.12 6.83 -8.49
C GLU A 261 6.07 6.07 -7.54
N THR A 262 5.71 4.83 -7.17
CA THR A 262 6.49 3.92 -6.32
C THR A 262 7.07 2.73 -7.08
N VAL A 263 7.04 2.78 -8.42
CA VAL A 263 7.53 1.69 -9.27
C VAL A 263 9.04 1.48 -9.17
N VAL A 264 9.77 2.46 -8.69
CA VAL A 264 11.20 2.40 -8.41
C VAL A 264 11.44 2.79 -6.95
N SER A 265 12.37 2.15 -6.27
CA SER A 265 12.74 2.50 -4.89
C SER A 265 14.25 2.54 -4.68
N ALA A 266 14.67 3.43 -3.77
CA ALA A 266 16.02 3.48 -3.25
C ALA A 266 16.19 2.45 -2.11
N GLN A 267 17.40 1.89 -1.94
CA GLN A 267 17.65 0.87 -0.93
C GLN A 267 18.04 1.48 0.41
N LYS A 268 17.36 1.08 1.49
CA LYS A 268 17.67 1.49 2.86
C LYS A 268 18.98 0.85 3.39
N HIS A 269 19.56 1.47 4.41
CA HIS A 269 20.72 0.91 5.09
C HIS A 269 20.40 -0.40 5.82
N ASN A 270 21.30 -1.37 5.71
CA ASN A 270 21.13 -2.72 6.26
C ASN A 270 20.98 -2.79 7.80
N PHE A 271 21.43 -1.77 8.54
CA PHE A 271 21.41 -1.78 10.01
C PHE A 271 20.05 -1.39 10.62
N GLU A 272 19.12 -0.89 9.80
CA GLU A 272 17.81 -0.43 10.27
C GLU A 272 16.73 -1.51 10.17
N GLN A 273 17.06 -2.66 9.58
CA GLN A 273 16.08 -3.69 9.28
C GLN A 273 16.37 -5.01 9.99
N ASN A 274 15.29 -5.70 10.40
CA ASN A 274 15.38 -7.12 10.69
C ASN A 274 15.59 -7.92 9.39
N GLN A 275 15.99 -9.16 9.51
CA GLN A 275 16.29 -10.00 8.37
C GLN A 275 15.09 -10.24 7.43
N ILE A 276 13.88 -10.34 7.97
CA ILE A 276 12.65 -10.45 7.17
C ILE A 276 12.48 -9.21 6.30
N GLY A 277 12.63 -8.03 6.91
CA GLY A 277 12.55 -6.76 6.18
C GLY A 277 13.55 -6.69 5.02
N LYS A 278 14.81 -7.06 5.27
CA LYS A 278 15.86 -7.10 4.22
C LYS A 278 15.49 -8.03 3.07
N THR A 279 15.03 -9.23 3.38
CA THR A 279 14.67 -10.21 2.36
C THR A 279 13.47 -9.73 1.56
N LEU A 280 12.45 -9.18 2.20
CA LEU A 280 11.27 -8.65 1.53
C LEU A 280 11.62 -7.45 0.64
N GLU A 281 12.40 -6.49 1.15
CA GLU A 281 12.83 -5.31 0.39
C GLU A 281 13.79 -5.63 -0.76
N SER A 282 14.41 -6.81 -0.79
CA SER A 282 15.23 -7.28 -1.91
C SER A 282 14.48 -8.20 -2.87
N SER A 283 13.28 -8.66 -2.51
CA SER A 283 12.55 -9.69 -3.24
C SER A 283 11.40 -9.14 -4.09
N VAL A 284 10.83 -10.02 -4.92
CA VAL A 284 9.61 -9.76 -5.70
C VAL A 284 8.39 -9.42 -4.82
N LEU A 285 8.39 -9.87 -3.57
CA LEU A 285 7.30 -9.64 -2.60
C LEU A 285 7.19 -8.17 -2.19
N GLN A 286 8.27 -7.40 -2.31
CA GLN A 286 8.27 -5.96 -2.04
C GLN A 286 7.23 -5.20 -2.87
N SER A 287 6.96 -5.65 -4.08
CA SER A 287 6.02 -4.99 -5.00
C SER A 287 4.60 -4.88 -4.45
N ARG A 288 4.19 -5.75 -3.54
CA ARG A 288 2.80 -5.89 -3.06
C ARG A 288 1.81 -6.34 -4.16
N MET A 289 2.26 -6.73 -5.34
CA MET A 289 1.39 -7.42 -6.30
C MET A 289 0.98 -8.81 -5.81
N LEU A 290 1.83 -9.44 -5.00
CA LEU A 290 1.62 -10.78 -4.44
C LEU A 290 1.15 -10.67 -2.99
N PRO A 291 0.39 -11.64 -2.49
CA PRO A 291 0.01 -11.71 -1.09
C PRO A 291 1.25 -11.77 -0.18
N VAL A 292 1.32 -10.87 0.79
CA VAL A 292 2.39 -10.85 1.79
C VAL A 292 1.73 -10.64 3.14
N ASN A 293 1.39 -11.73 3.80
CA ASN A 293 0.77 -11.69 5.11
C ASN A 293 1.87 -11.69 6.17
N LEU A 294 2.24 -10.49 6.65
CA LEU A 294 3.21 -10.36 7.72
C LEU A 294 2.50 -10.10 9.05
N PRO A 295 3.02 -10.66 10.17
CA PRO A 295 2.47 -10.37 11.50
C PRO A 295 2.48 -8.89 11.87
N THR A 296 3.35 -8.10 11.20
CA THR A 296 3.53 -6.66 11.40
C THR A 296 2.71 -5.81 10.43
N ASP A 297 1.96 -6.42 9.51
CA ASP A 297 1.13 -5.67 8.58
C ASP A 297 -0.01 -4.94 9.32
N VAL A 298 -0.29 -3.73 8.86
CA VAL A 298 -1.39 -2.89 9.39
C VAL A 298 -2.72 -3.54 9.07
N PHE A 299 -2.84 -4.13 7.88
CA PHE A 299 -4.04 -4.83 7.44
C PHE A 299 -3.98 -6.30 7.82
N ASP A 300 -5.08 -6.81 8.39
CA ASP A 300 -5.28 -8.21 8.71
C ASP A 300 -6.01 -8.98 7.59
N TYR A 301 -6.00 -8.43 6.38
CA TYR A 301 -6.56 -8.99 5.16
C TYR A 301 -5.63 -8.74 3.98
N ASP A 302 -5.81 -9.52 2.90
CA ASP A 302 -4.99 -9.37 1.69
C ASP A 302 -5.36 -8.11 0.91
N VAL A 303 -4.35 -7.29 0.63
CA VAL A 303 -4.45 -6.07 -0.17
C VAL A 303 -3.66 -6.17 -1.47
N SER A 304 -3.15 -7.37 -1.82
CA SER A 304 -2.27 -7.56 -2.99
C SER A 304 -2.94 -7.17 -4.30
N GLY A 305 -2.14 -6.71 -5.24
CA GLY A 305 -2.63 -6.24 -6.54
C GLY A 305 -3.26 -7.33 -7.40
N LEU A 306 -2.86 -8.60 -7.23
CA LEU A 306 -3.31 -9.70 -8.08
C LEU A 306 -4.33 -10.62 -7.42
N PHE A 307 -4.39 -10.68 -6.09
CA PHE A 307 -5.11 -11.72 -5.37
C PHE A 307 -6.12 -11.21 -4.33
N ALA A 308 -6.17 -9.92 -4.05
CA ALA A 308 -7.15 -9.36 -3.13
C ALA A 308 -8.58 -9.59 -3.64
N GLU A 309 -9.36 -10.42 -2.94
CA GLU A 309 -10.75 -10.75 -3.29
C GLU A 309 -11.76 -10.09 -2.36
N THR A 310 -11.51 -10.14 -1.06
CA THR A 310 -12.38 -9.56 -0.03
C THR A 310 -11.55 -8.97 1.09
N MET A 311 -11.68 -7.67 1.27
CA MET A 311 -11.03 -6.92 2.35
C MET A 311 -11.92 -6.95 3.58
N LYS A 312 -11.80 -8.01 4.39
CA LYS A 312 -12.58 -8.21 5.61
C LYS A 312 -11.66 -8.18 6.82
N SER A 313 -11.79 -7.14 7.64
CA SER A 313 -10.96 -6.95 8.83
C SER A 313 -11.67 -7.40 10.11
N ASN A 314 -10.89 -7.96 11.03
CA ASN A 314 -11.32 -8.19 12.41
C ASN A 314 -10.89 -7.07 13.37
N LYS A 315 -9.99 -6.19 12.92
CA LYS A 315 -9.36 -5.14 13.75
C LYS A 315 -9.73 -3.74 13.28
N ILE A 316 -9.71 -3.51 11.97
CA ILE A 316 -9.87 -2.17 11.39
C ILE A 316 -11.35 -1.80 11.35
N LYS A 317 -11.67 -0.68 11.97
CA LYS A 317 -13.02 -0.15 12.02
C LYS A 317 -13.07 1.23 11.38
N VAL A 318 -14.13 1.47 10.63
CA VAL A 318 -14.47 2.78 10.06
C VAL A 318 -15.69 3.35 10.74
N PRO A 319 -15.73 4.68 10.97
CA PRO A 319 -16.91 5.32 11.56
C PRO A 319 -18.04 5.42 10.53
N MET A 320 -19.24 5.06 10.95
CA MET A 320 -20.47 5.26 10.18
C MET A 320 -21.46 6.07 11.00
N ILE A 321 -22.12 7.01 10.35
CA ILE A 321 -23.23 7.77 10.93
C ILE A 321 -24.48 6.89 10.85
N VAL A 322 -25.10 6.62 11.98
CA VAL A 322 -26.30 5.77 12.07
C VAL A 322 -27.39 6.43 12.93
N ASP A 323 -28.63 6.05 12.66
CA ASP A 323 -29.76 6.38 13.52
C ASP A 323 -29.63 5.67 14.88
N ASP A 324 -30.01 6.34 15.96
CA ASP A 324 -29.94 5.83 17.32
C ASP A 324 -31.21 6.14 18.10
N VAL A 325 -31.69 5.19 18.92
CA VAL A 325 -32.96 5.35 19.66
C VAL A 325 -32.85 6.37 20.80
N GLU A 326 -31.68 6.45 21.44
CA GLU A 326 -31.49 7.33 22.60
C GLU A 326 -30.96 8.71 22.19
N LEU A 327 -30.01 8.71 21.25
CA LEU A 327 -29.29 9.90 20.81
C LEU A 327 -29.80 10.48 19.48
N ASP A 328 -30.79 9.84 18.85
CA ASP A 328 -31.33 10.10 17.52
C ASP A 328 -30.29 9.81 16.43
N ILE A 329 -29.04 10.23 16.60
CA ILE A 329 -27.93 10.03 15.67
C ILE A 329 -26.61 9.87 16.42
N LYS A 330 -25.77 8.96 15.97
CA LYS A 330 -24.40 8.77 16.50
C LYS A 330 -23.44 8.18 15.49
N TYR A 331 -22.16 8.20 15.82
CA TYR A 331 -21.16 7.36 15.14
C TYR A 331 -21.17 5.95 15.67
N LYS A 332 -21.20 4.97 14.75
CA LYS A 332 -20.97 3.55 15.03
C LYS A 332 -19.71 3.11 14.28
N TYR A 333 -18.77 2.51 14.99
CA TYR A 333 -17.58 1.94 14.37
C TYR A 333 -17.87 0.52 13.91
N VAL A 334 -17.76 0.28 12.59
CA VAL A 334 -17.99 -1.01 11.95
C VAL A 334 -16.71 -1.56 11.37
N LEU A 335 -16.55 -2.89 11.41
CA LEU A 335 -15.39 -3.54 10.79
C LEU A 335 -15.42 -3.35 9.27
N VAL A 336 -14.24 -3.14 8.67
CA VAL A 336 -14.10 -3.05 7.22
C VAL A 336 -14.55 -4.38 6.60
N ASN A 337 -15.39 -4.29 5.58
CA ASN A 337 -15.85 -5.42 4.76
C ASN A 337 -16.16 -4.89 3.35
N GLU A 338 -15.15 -4.89 2.51
CA GLU A 338 -15.20 -4.34 1.16
C GLU A 338 -14.64 -5.33 0.15
N THR A 339 -14.99 -5.16 -1.12
CA THR A 339 -14.46 -5.94 -2.23
C THR A 339 -13.69 -5.00 -3.16
N PRO A 340 -12.46 -5.33 -3.58
CA PRO A 340 -11.73 -4.54 -4.55
C PRO A 340 -12.54 -4.35 -5.83
N LYS A 341 -12.63 -3.12 -6.31
CA LYS A 341 -13.46 -2.78 -7.46
C LYS A 341 -12.73 -2.94 -8.80
N LEU A 342 -11.42 -2.70 -8.82
CA LEU A 342 -10.64 -2.58 -10.04
C LEU A 342 -9.74 -3.77 -10.32
N SER A 343 -9.23 -4.44 -9.30
CA SER A 343 -8.30 -5.57 -9.43
C SER A 343 -8.97 -6.94 -9.50
N ALA A 344 -10.27 -7.04 -9.19
CA ALA A 344 -10.99 -8.31 -9.18
C ALA A 344 -11.00 -8.96 -10.57
N LEU A 345 -10.23 -10.02 -10.71
CA LEU A 345 -10.13 -10.78 -11.96
C LEU A 345 -11.35 -11.64 -12.23
N HIS A 346 -12.08 -12.07 -11.23
CA HIS A 346 -13.31 -12.67 -10.98
C HIS A 346 -13.51 -14.13 -10.79
N SER A 347 -14.08 -14.37 -9.71
CA SER A 347 -14.42 -15.64 -9.06
C SER A 347 -15.40 -16.55 -9.79
N LYS A 348 -16.10 -16.15 -10.82
CA LYS A 348 -17.13 -16.99 -11.47
C LYS A 348 -16.61 -17.89 -12.59
N LEU A 349 -15.41 -17.68 -13.05
CA LEU A 349 -14.76 -18.58 -14.01
C LEU A 349 -14.18 -19.83 -13.34
N GLY A 350 -14.60 -20.20 -12.17
CA GLY A 350 -14.39 -21.40 -11.35
C GLY A 350 -13.50 -22.55 -11.84
N CYS A 351 -12.55 -22.30 -12.74
CA CYS A 351 -11.87 -23.33 -13.51
C CYS A 351 -10.40 -23.09 -13.73
N ALA A 352 -9.82 -21.94 -13.38
CA ALA A 352 -8.37 -21.84 -13.34
C ALA A 352 -7.90 -22.50 -12.05
N GLN A 353 -7.33 -23.71 -12.16
CA GLN A 353 -6.75 -24.35 -10.99
C GLN A 353 -5.55 -23.52 -10.54
N GLU A 354 -5.34 -23.44 -9.23
CA GLU A 354 -4.22 -22.72 -8.62
C GLU A 354 -2.88 -23.02 -9.30
N LYS A 355 -2.62 -24.27 -9.65
CA LYS A 355 -1.43 -24.70 -10.41
C LYS A 355 -1.29 -24.03 -11.77
N ASP A 356 -2.40 -23.73 -12.46
CA ASP A 356 -2.37 -23.03 -13.75
C ASP A 356 -2.01 -21.55 -13.55
N VAL A 357 -2.53 -20.92 -12.50
CA VAL A 357 -2.21 -19.54 -12.13
C VAL A 357 -0.74 -19.40 -11.77
N ILE A 358 -0.25 -20.25 -10.85
CA ILE A 358 1.17 -20.28 -10.44
C ILE A 358 2.04 -20.53 -11.66
N GLY A 359 1.74 -21.55 -12.46
CA GLY A 359 2.51 -21.91 -13.65
C GLY A 359 2.64 -20.76 -14.65
N MET A 360 1.55 -20.04 -14.93
CA MET A 360 1.57 -18.91 -15.86
C MET A 360 2.32 -17.71 -15.30
N LEU A 361 2.16 -17.39 -14.01
CA LEU A 361 2.87 -16.29 -13.36
C LEU A 361 4.38 -16.55 -13.34
N LEU A 362 4.80 -17.76 -12.97
CA LEU A 362 6.22 -18.16 -12.99
C LEU A 362 6.79 -18.13 -14.41
N ALA A 363 6.06 -18.65 -15.40
CA ALA A 363 6.49 -18.60 -16.80
C ALA A 363 6.69 -17.16 -17.30
N GLY A 364 5.77 -16.26 -16.94
CA GLY A 364 5.90 -14.85 -17.26
C GLY A 364 7.07 -14.18 -16.57
N PHE A 365 7.26 -14.43 -15.28
CA PHE A 365 8.39 -13.89 -14.51
C PHE A 365 9.74 -14.36 -15.07
N ASN A 366 9.87 -15.66 -15.35
CA ASN A 366 11.07 -16.23 -15.94
C ASN A 366 11.36 -15.65 -17.33
N ALA A 367 10.32 -15.51 -18.17
CA ALA A 367 10.46 -14.90 -19.50
C ALA A 367 10.91 -13.45 -19.39
N GLY A 368 10.33 -12.65 -18.48
CA GLY A 368 10.73 -11.29 -18.20
C GLY A 368 12.18 -11.17 -17.75
N CYS A 369 12.59 -11.96 -16.76
CA CYS A 369 13.98 -11.99 -16.29
C CYS A 369 14.97 -12.41 -17.39
N THR A 370 14.60 -13.39 -18.21
CA THR A 370 15.41 -13.84 -19.35
C THR A 370 15.61 -12.73 -20.37
N GLU A 371 14.55 -11.98 -20.70
CA GLU A 371 14.66 -10.84 -21.62
C GLU A 371 15.46 -9.67 -21.00
N ILE A 372 15.37 -9.44 -19.68
CA ILE A 372 16.24 -8.47 -18.98
C ILE A 372 17.71 -8.84 -19.16
N ILE A 373 18.08 -10.11 -18.94
CA ILE A 373 19.45 -10.58 -19.10
C ILE A 373 19.90 -10.45 -20.55
N LYS A 374 19.10 -10.92 -21.49
CA LYS A 374 19.39 -10.89 -22.94
C LYS A 374 19.54 -9.48 -23.48
N ARG A 375 18.69 -8.54 -22.99
CA ARG A 375 18.68 -7.14 -23.44
C ARG A 375 19.30 -6.19 -22.42
N LYS A 376 20.22 -6.69 -21.60
CA LYS A 376 20.88 -5.94 -20.54
C LYS A 376 21.39 -4.55 -20.99
N ASN A 377 21.96 -4.46 -22.18
CA ASN A 377 22.47 -3.19 -22.71
C ASN A 377 21.36 -2.17 -22.99
N SER A 378 20.20 -2.61 -23.49
CA SER A 378 19.04 -1.72 -23.71
C SER A 378 18.44 -1.25 -22.39
N VAL A 379 18.36 -2.13 -21.39
CA VAL A 379 17.95 -1.76 -20.02
C VAL A 379 18.93 -0.73 -19.43
N LEU A 380 20.24 -0.94 -19.59
CA LEU A 380 21.28 0.01 -19.15
C LEU A 380 21.16 1.37 -19.84
N GLN A 381 20.77 1.41 -21.12
CA GLN A 381 20.53 2.67 -21.83
C GLN A 381 19.40 3.46 -21.17
N VAL A 382 18.25 2.84 -20.90
CA VAL A 382 17.13 3.51 -20.21
C VAL A 382 17.53 3.98 -18.81
N VAL A 383 18.15 3.10 -18.00
CA VAL A 383 18.57 3.42 -16.63
C VAL A 383 19.62 4.54 -16.59
N SER A 384 20.39 4.72 -17.67
CA SER A 384 21.45 5.73 -17.77
C SER A 384 21.01 6.98 -18.54
N ASP A 385 19.80 7.03 -19.04
CA ASP A 385 19.32 8.18 -19.81
C ASP A 385 19.28 9.44 -18.90
N PRO A 386 19.91 10.54 -19.32
CA PRO A 386 19.94 11.79 -18.56
C PRO A 386 18.56 12.35 -18.21
N GLN A 387 17.52 12.06 -19.02
CA GLN A 387 16.15 12.54 -18.74
C GLN A 387 15.63 12.06 -17.39
N TYR A 388 16.05 10.89 -16.92
CA TYR A 388 15.64 10.32 -15.64
C TYR A 388 16.52 10.73 -14.45
N SER A 389 17.63 11.43 -14.68
CA SER A 389 18.61 11.75 -13.61
C SER A 389 18.01 12.48 -12.41
N LYS A 390 17.00 13.33 -12.64
CA LYS A 390 16.27 14.09 -11.61
C LYS A 390 14.84 13.60 -11.41
N MET A 391 14.49 12.43 -11.93
CA MET A 391 13.19 11.83 -11.73
C MET A 391 12.94 11.67 -10.24
N LYS A 392 11.82 12.22 -9.78
CA LYS A 392 11.37 12.07 -8.39
C LYS A 392 10.72 10.70 -8.23
N VAL A 393 11.21 9.93 -7.26
CA VAL A 393 10.76 8.58 -6.94
C VAL A 393 10.16 8.63 -5.55
N ARG A 394 8.86 8.43 -5.42
CA ARG A 394 8.16 8.44 -4.12
C ARG A 394 8.72 7.35 -3.23
N GLN A 395 8.92 7.68 -1.96
CA GLN A 395 9.42 6.78 -0.94
C GLN A 395 8.39 6.63 0.18
N LEU A 396 7.89 5.43 0.38
CA LEU A 396 6.94 5.13 1.45
C LEU A 396 7.71 4.79 2.73
N LEU A 397 7.69 5.68 3.71
CA LEU A 397 8.36 5.50 4.98
C LEU A 397 7.46 4.84 6.03
N ARG A 398 6.16 5.03 5.90
CA ARG A 398 5.09 4.41 6.69
C ARG A 398 3.89 4.10 5.80
N PRO A 399 3.02 3.15 6.18
CA PRO A 399 1.73 2.98 5.53
C PRO A 399 0.92 4.28 5.56
N THR A 400 0.37 4.71 4.42
CA THR A 400 -0.42 5.95 4.31
C THR A 400 -1.67 5.90 5.21
N TYR A 401 -2.20 4.71 5.44
CA TYR A 401 -3.26 4.47 6.43
C TYR A 401 -2.92 4.99 7.83
N THR A 402 -1.67 4.90 8.27
CA THR A 402 -1.26 5.44 9.57
C THR A 402 -1.44 6.96 9.60
N TYR A 403 -1.01 7.65 8.55
CA TYR A 403 -1.17 9.10 8.45
C TYR A 403 -2.64 9.52 8.39
N SER A 404 -3.47 8.84 7.57
CA SER A 404 -4.89 9.15 7.49
C SER A 404 -5.60 8.96 8.82
N LYS A 405 -5.22 7.95 9.62
CA LYS A 405 -5.77 7.81 10.97
C LYS A 405 -5.42 8.96 11.91
N PHE A 406 -4.18 9.44 11.88
CA PHE A 406 -3.80 10.62 12.68
C PHE A 406 -4.54 11.89 12.19
N ILE A 407 -4.72 12.07 10.90
CA ILE A 407 -5.50 13.18 10.31
C ILE A 407 -6.97 13.08 10.77
N ASP A 408 -7.60 11.92 10.60
CA ASP A 408 -8.98 11.69 11.03
C ASP A 408 -9.18 11.97 12.54
N GLU A 409 -8.25 11.49 13.39
CA GLU A 409 -8.30 11.74 14.83
C GLU A 409 -8.05 13.21 15.19
N SER A 410 -7.21 13.92 14.42
CA SER A 410 -6.90 15.33 14.66
C SER A 410 -8.10 16.24 14.42
N HIS A 411 -9.04 15.84 13.55
CA HIS A 411 -10.30 16.57 13.28
C HIS A 411 -11.49 16.13 14.16
N LYS A 412 -11.24 15.30 15.17
CA LYS A 412 -12.29 15.00 16.16
C LYS A 412 -12.51 16.15 17.14
N PRO A 413 -13.72 16.27 17.69
CA PRO A 413 -14.08 17.41 18.56
C PRO A 413 -13.14 17.65 19.75
N CYS A 414 -12.49 16.59 20.26
CA CYS A 414 -11.52 16.74 21.36
C CYS A 414 -10.24 17.43 20.90
N CYS A 415 -9.74 17.11 19.71
CA CYS A 415 -8.51 17.67 19.16
C CYS A 415 -8.72 19.05 18.52
N GLU A 416 -9.93 19.33 18.02
CA GLU A 416 -10.28 20.64 17.49
C GLU A 416 -10.43 21.73 18.56
N ARG A 417 -10.63 21.35 19.82
CA ARG A 417 -10.88 22.29 20.93
C ARG A 417 -9.72 23.20 21.21
N THR A 418 -8.51 22.66 21.32
CA THR A 418 -7.32 23.46 21.64
C THR A 418 -6.08 22.88 20.97
N LYS A 419 -5.09 23.74 20.81
CA LYS A 419 -3.77 23.37 20.27
C LYS A 419 -3.10 22.27 21.08
N GLU A 420 -3.19 22.33 22.41
CA GLU A 420 -2.60 21.38 23.34
C GLU A 420 -3.19 19.99 23.17
N ASN A 421 -4.51 19.90 22.97
CA ASN A 421 -5.18 18.61 22.74
C ASN A 421 -4.72 17.95 21.43
N ARG A 422 -4.56 18.76 20.37
CA ARG A 422 -4.05 18.24 19.09
C ARG A 422 -2.57 17.84 19.18
N GLU A 423 -1.75 18.61 19.88
CA GLU A 423 -0.35 18.24 20.13
C GLU A 423 -0.22 16.93 20.90
N ALA A 424 -1.05 16.71 21.93
CA ALA A 424 -1.05 15.46 22.70
C ALA A 424 -1.33 14.24 21.83
N LEU A 425 -2.15 14.36 20.78
CA LEU A 425 -2.34 13.30 19.78
C LEU A 425 -1.01 12.98 19.06
N PHE A 426 -0.29 14.00 18.60
CA PHE A 426 0.96 13.83 17.86
C PHE A 426 2.13 13.43 18.76
N ASP A 427 2.07 13.68 20.07
CA ASP A 427 3.04 13.17 21.04
C ASP A 427 3.04 11.65 21.11
N ILE A 428 1.89 11.01 20.90
CA ILE A 428 1.81 9.55 20.76
C ILE A 428 2.71 9.06 19.63
N LEU A 429 2.73 9.78 18.50
CA LEU A 429 3.60 9.45 17.38
C LEU A 429 5.06 9.67 17.71
N ARG A 430 5.40 10.78 18.41
CA ARG A 430 6.76 11.09 18.86
C ARG A 430 7.29 10.06 19.83
N GLU A 431 6.47 9.57 20.75
CA GLU A 431 6.87 8.57 21.73
C GLU A 431 7.14 7.20 21.14
N ASN A 432 6.28 6.77 20.22
CA ASN A 432 6.38 5.46 19.58
C ASN A 432 7.54 5.34 18.56
N PHE A 433 8.06 6.46 18.07
CA PHE A 433 9.09 6.48 17.02
C PHE A 433 10.43 7.08 17.44
N LYS A 434 10.78 7.00 18.73
CA LYS A 434 12.07 7.43 19.27
C LYS A 434 13.28 6.64 18.74
N SER A 435 13.07 5.49 18.11
CA SER A 435 14.14 4.55 17.73
C SER A 435 14.87 4.89 16.43
N ASP A 436 14.43 5.88 15.67
CA ASP A 436 15.03 6.28 14.39
C ASP A 436 16.12 7.35 14.64
N ALA A 437 17.19 6.93 15.33
CA ALA A 437 18.11 7.82 16.04
C ALA A 437 18.92 8.78 15.17
N LYS A 438 19.13 8.48 13.85
CA LYS A 438 20.01 9.30 13.00
C LYS A 438 19.28 10.43 12.28
N TYR A 439 18.04 10.18 11.84
CA TYR A 439 17.27 11.12 11.01
C TYR A 439 15.83 11.35 11.53
N GLY A 440 15.45 10.67 12.61
CA GLY A 440 14.07 10.54 13.08
C GLY A 440 13.37 11.84 13.37
N THR A 441 14.04 12.77 14.06
CA THR A 441 13.40 14.01 14.52
C THR A 441 12.99 14.92 13.37
N THR A 442 13.87 15.18 12.41
CA THR A 442 13.55 16.08 11.27
C THR A 442 12.45 15.50 10.40
N ARG A 443 12.51 14.21 10.09
CA ARG A 443 11.50 13.50 9.33
C ARG A 443 10.16 13.50 10.06
N LEU A 444 10.16 13.13 11.34
CA LEU A 444 8.95 13.03 12.15
C LEU A 444 8.23 14.38 12.29
N GLU A 445 8.96 15.47 12.52
CA GLU A 445 8.35 16.80 12.61
C GLU A 445 7.79 17.27 11.27
N TYR A 446 8.40 16.90 10.14
CA TYR A 446 7.80 17.11 8.83
C TYR A 446 6.50 16.30 8.67
N GLU A 447 6.52 14.99 9.02
CA GLU A 447 5.32 14.16 9.01
C GLU A 447 4.18 14.79 9.80
N ILE A 448 4.44 15.22 11.03
CA ILE A 448 3.47 15.87 11.91
C ILE A 448 2.98 17.20 11.33
N SER A 449 3.89 17.99 10.77
CA SER A 449 3.55 19.28 10.14
C SER A 449 2.56 19.12 8.98
N GLU A 450 2.76 18.09 8.13
CA GLU A 450 1.85 17.83 7.02
C GLU A 450 0.51 17.28 7.49
N MET A 451 0.50 16.35 8.44
CA MET A 451 -0.76 15.83 9.00
C MET A 451 -1.60 16.91 9.68
N LYS A 452 -0.99 17.90 10.35
CA LYS A 452 -1.69 19.07 10.90
C LYS A 452 -2.34 19.96 9.84
N ARG A 453 -1.84 19.88 8.60
CA ARG A 453 -2.44 20.56 7.44
C ARG A 453 -3.46 19.71 6.70
N GLY A 454 -3.79 18.51 7.21
CA GLY A 454 -4.68 17.57 6.56
C GLY A 454 -4.06 16.84 5.37
N ASN A 455 -2.73 16.85 5.24
CA ASN A 455 -2.01 16.20 4.15
C ASN A 455 -1.40 14.86 4.59
N ILE A 456 -1.41 13.89 3.71
CA ILE A 456 -0.55 12.71 3.80
C ILE A 456 0.88 13.17 3.46
N PRO A 457 1.88 12.99 4.36
CA PRO A 457 3.26 13.36 4.09
C PRO A 457 3.82 12.64 2.85
N ILE A 458 4.46 13.38 1.95
CA ILE A 458 5.09 12.83 0.77
C ILE A 458 6.60 12.99 0.83
N PHE A 459 7.30 11.86 0.66
CA PHE A 459 8.74 11.81 0.58
C PHE A 459 9.17 11.27 -0.78
N TYR A 460 10.30 11.74 -1.28
CA TYR A 460 10.89 11.22 -2.50
C TYR A 460 12.42 11.23 -2.43
N SER A 461 13.05 10.43 -3.27
CA SER A 461 14.46 10.57 -3.65
C SER A 461 14.53 11.01 -5.11
N GLU A 462 15.61 11.67 -5.51
CA GLU A 462 15.93 11.78 -6.93
C GLU A 462 16.58 10.48 -7.40
N PHE A 463 16.28 10.04 -8.60
CA PHE A 463 16.68 8.75 -9.14
C PHE A 463 18.19 8.42 -8.98
N CYS A 464 19.05 9.44 -9.10
CA CYS A 464 20.50 9.31 -8.98
C CYS A 464 21.05 9.73 -7.59
N LYS A 465 20.20 10.00 -6.61
CA LYS A 465 20.62 10.46 -5.27
C LYS A 465 20.10 9.55 -4.18
N ASN A 466 20.86 9.46 -3.10
CA ASN A 466 20.53 8.69 -1.91
C ASN A 466 19.98 9.55 -0.76
N ASP A 467 19.66 10.82 -1.02
CA ASP A 467 19.06 11.73 -0.06
C ASP A 467 17.54 11.55 -0.01
N LEU A 468 16.95 11.81 1.15
CA LEU A 468 15.51 11.91 1.33
C LEU A 468 15.06 13.35 1.20
N PHE A 469 14.10 13.58 0.32
CA PHE A 469 13.54 14.91 0.02
C PHE A 469 12.08 14.99 0.47
N ALA A 470 11.66 16.19 0.85
CA ALA A 470 10.26 16.61 0.95
C ALA A 470 10.18 18.10 0.60
N ASP A 471 9.10 18.57 0.01
CA ASP A 471 8.86 19.98 -0.40
C ASP A 471 10.04 20.62 -1.16
N GLY A 472 10.69 19.86 -2.04
CA GLY A 472 11.82 20.36 -2.81
C GLY A 472 13.12 20.53 -2.01
N ARG A 473 13.17 20.10 -0.73
CA ARG A 473 14.32 20.24 0.16
C ARG A 473 14.84 18.86 0.59
N ILE A 474 16.14 18.78 0.84
CA ILE A 474 16.73 17.61 1.50
C ILE A 474 16.34 17.64 2.97
N ILE A 475 15.59 16.63 3.40
CA ILE A 475 15.20 16.42 4.80
C ILE A 475 16.28 15.60 5.53
N CYS A 476 16.79 14.54 4.87
CA CYS A 476 17.84 13.69 5.44
C CYS A 476 18.87 13.38 4.36
N PRO A 477 20.08 13.98 4.43
CA PRO A 477 21.15 13.66 3.47
C PRO A 477 21.69 12.25 3.71
N GLY A 478 21.95 11.51 2.62
CA GLY A 478 22.46 10.14 2.66
C GLY A 478 21.54 9.17 3.43
N TYR A 479 20.23 9.34 3.30
CA TYR A 479 19.23 8.51 3.98
C TYR A 479 19.25 7.07 3.49
N TYR A 480 19.49 6.85 2.20
CA TYR A 480 19.56 5.54 1.57
C TYR A 480 21.01 5.09 1.40
N GLN A 481 21.22 3.78 1.41
CA GLN A 481 22.50 3.15 1.11
C GLN A 481 22.84 3.29 -0.37
N PHE A 482 21.85 3.00 -1.22
CA PHE A 482 21.93 3.14 -2.66
C PHE A 482 20.80 4.01 -3.18
N SER A 483 21.08 4.86 -4.17
CA SER A 483 20.05 5.54 -4.93
C SER A 483 19.17 4.54 -5.70
N ALA A 484 18.02 4.97 -6.19
CA ALA A 484 17.14 4.12 -6.97
C ALA A 484 17.85 3.57 -8.24
N LYS A 485 18.68 4.40 -8.90
CA LYS A 485 19.51 3.95 -10.02
C LYS A 485 20.52 2.88 -9.61
N GLU A 486 21.26 3.09 -8.54
CA GLU A 486 22.26 2.14 -8.05
C GLU A 486 21.60 0.82 -7.64
N THR A 487 20.43 0.87 -7.02
CA THR A 487 19.63 -0.33 -6.66
C THR A 487 19.29 -1.18 -7.90
N ILE A 488 18.87 -0.53 -9.00
CA ILE A 488 18.59 -1.23 -10.26
C ILE A 488 19.89 -1.84 -10.83
N LEU A 489 21.00 -1.09 -10.83
CA LEU A 489 22.26 -1.56 -11.35
C LEU A 489 22.82 -2.74 -10.56
N GLU A 490 22.70 -2.72 -9.22
CA GLU A 490 23.06 -3.83 -8.34
C GLU A 490 22.24 -5.10 -8.66
N LYS A 491 20.91 -4.97 -8.75
CA LYS A 491 20.05 -6.09 -9.12
C LYS A 491 20.35 -6.63 -10.50
N LEU A 492 20.60 -5.75 -11.48
CA LEU A 492 20.94 -6.13 -12.85
C LEU A 492 22.31 -6.85 -12.95
N LEU A 493 23.24 -6.52 -12.04
CA LEU A 493 24.54 -7.20 -11.94
C LEU A 493 24.40 -8.64 -11.43
N HIS A 494 23.51 -8.85 -10.45
CA HIS A 494 23.35 -10.13 -9.75
C HIS A 494 22.15 -10.95 -10.24
N LEU A 495 21.48 -10.52 -11.31
CA LEU A 495 20.37 -11.28 -11.89
C LEU A 495 20.91 -12.46 -12.68
N ASP A 496 20.86 -13.64 -12.08
CA ASP A 496 21.27 -14.91 -12.64
C ASP A 496 20.18 -15.98 -12.44
N GLU A 497 20.44 -17.19 -12.93
CA GLU A 497 19.50 -18.32 -12.82
C GLU A 497 19.17 -18.67 -11.36
N THR A 498 20.14 -18.57 -10.45
CA THR A 498 19.96 -18.85 -9.02
C THR A 498 19.01 -17.83 -8.39
N THR A 499 19.24 -16.56 -8.68
CA THR A 499 18.39 -15.46 -8.21
C THR A 499 16.97 -15.60 -8.76
N ILE A 500 16.82 -15.92 -10.05
CA ILE A 500 15.50 -16.14 -10.66
C ILE A 500 14.75 -17.26 -9.95
N LYS A 501 15.38 -18.43 -9.77
CA LYS A 501 14.79 -19.56 -9.06
C LYS A 501 14.39 -19.24 -7.64
N TYR A 502 15.19 -18.43 -6.95
CA TYR A 502 14.85 -17.98 -5.60
C TYR A 502 13.58 -17.10 -5.61
N GLN A 503 13.47 -16.15 -6.53
CA GLN A 503 12.27 -15.32 -6.64
C GLN A 503 11.03 -16.13 -7.06
N GLU A 504 11.18 -17.10 -7.99
CA GLU A 504 10.11 -18.02 -8.40
C GLU A 504 9.55 -18.81 -7.20
N ARG A 505 10.41 -19.22 -6.27
CA ARG A 505 9.98 -19.90 -5.04
C ARG A 505 9.17 -18.99 -4.13
N LEU A 506 9.60 -17.72 -3.97
CA LEU A 506 8.86 -16.76 -3.19
C LEU A 506 7.48 -16.46 -3.79
N ILE A 507 7.38 -16.39 -5.11
CA ILE A 507 6.10 -16.25 -5.83
C ILE A 507 5.19 -17.45 -5.50
N ALA A 508 5.69 -18.66 -5.67
CA ALA A 508 4.92 -19.88 -5.42
C ALA A 508 4.48 -19.99 -3.95
N MET A 509 5.38 -19.69 -3.00
CA MET A 509 5.07 -19.72 -1.57
C MET A 509 4.01 -18.69 -1.19
N SER A 510 4.08 -17.47 -1.74
CA SER A 510 3.11 -16.41 -1.51
C SER A 510 1.70 -16.83 -1.94
N ILE A 511 1.57 -17.39 -3.15
CA ILE A 511 0.27 -17.83 -3.68
C ILE A 511 -0.26 -19.05 -2.90
N PHE A 512 0.62 -20.00 -2.59
CA PHE A 512 0.24 -21.14 -1.77
C PHE A 512 -0.33 -20.73 -0.41
N LEU A 513 0.32 -19.78 0.29
CA LEU A 513 -0.17 -19.25 1.55
C LEU A 513 -1.52 -18.55 1.42
N HIS A 514 -1.71 -17.82 0.33
CA HIS A 514 -2.98 -17.17 0.04
C HIS A 514 -4.10 -18.20 -0.10
N SER A 515 -3.88 -19.25 -0.89
CA SER A 515 -4.86 -20.33 -1.06
C SER A 515 -5.15 -21.08 0.24
N ALA A 516 -4.11 -21.33 1.05
CA ALA A 516 -4.24 -21.96 2.36
C ALA A 516 -5.09 -21.13 3.33
N ASN A 517 -5.00 -19.80 3.26
CA ASN A 517 -5.80 -18.89 4.07
C ASN A 517 -7.26 -18.82 3.60
N LEU A 518 -7.53 -18.98 2.31
CA LEU A 518 -8.90 -18.99 1.77
C LEU A 518 -9.65 -20.29 2.10
N ASP A 519 -8.98 -21.42 2.01
CA ASP A 519 -9.56 -22.75 2.32
C ASP A 519 -8.55 -23.67 3.03
N PRO A 520 -8.51 -23.62 4.37
CA PRO A 520 -7.61 -24.46 5.14
C PRO A 520 -7.79 -25.97 4.91
N SER A 521 -8.99 -26.42 4.46
CA SER A 521 -9.24 -27.84 4.19
C SER A 521 -8.53 -28.34 2.94
N ASN A 522 -8.34 -27.48 1.94
CA ASN A 522 -7.57 -27.79 0.73
C ASN A 522 -6.06 -27.90 1.00
N THR A 523 -5.58 -27.25 2.05
CA THR A 523 -4.15 -27.22 2.42
C THR A 523 -3.66 -28.61 2.80
N ILE A 524 -4.48 -29.39 3.53
CA ILE A 524 -4.11 -30.75 3.99
C ILE A 524 -3.95 -31.69 2.79
N HIS A 525 -4.82 -31.62 1.79
CA HIS A 525 -4.73 -32.45 0.59
C HIS A 525 -3.58 -32.08 -0.35
N ASN A 526 -3.19 -30.82 -0.38
CA ASN A 526 -2.05 -30.38 -1.21
C ASN A 526 -0.71 -30.68 -0.56
N PHE A 527 -0.61 -30.71 0.77
CA PHE A 527 0.56 -31.22 1.48
C PHE A 527 0.81 -32.71 1.22
N ASP A 528 -0.24 -33.53 1.17
CA ASP A 528 -0.13 -34.95 0.85
C ASP A 528 0.50 -35.16 -0.55
N ASN A 529 0.24 -34.31 -1.52
CA ASN A 529 0.83 -34.37 -2.86
C ASN A 529 2.29 -33.88 -2.94
N ILE A 530 2.71 -33.02 -2.01
CA ILE A 530 4.10 -32.51 -1.94
C ILE A 530 4.98 -33.47 -1.14
N PHE A 531 4.40 -34.17 -0.16
CA PHE A 531 5.08 -35.09 0.75
C PHE A 531 4.68 -36.56 0.54
N TYR A 532 4.07 -36.91 -0.59
CA TYR A 532 3.74 -38.32 -0.84
C TYR A 532 5.01 -39.13 -1.08
N ILE A 533 5.59 -39.58 0.01
CA ILE A 533 6.59 -40.66 0.00
C ILE A 533 5.82 -41.94 -0.24
N ASN A 534 6.02 -42.57 -1.39
CA ASN A 534 5.40 -43.85 -1.71
C ASN A 534 5.57 -44.79 -0.55
N GLY A 535 4.45 -45.33 -0.06
CA GLY A 535 4.44 -46.19 1.12
C GLY A 535 5.40 -47.34 1.03
N TYR A 536 6.21 -47.48 2.05
CA TYR A 536 7.10 -48.62 2.23
C TYR A 536 6.39 -49.71 3.04
N ASP A 537 6.03 -50.79 2.41
CA ASP A 537 5.30 -51.92 3.04
C ASP A 537 6.19 -52.99 3.70
N ASN A 538 7.54 -52.85 3.74
CA ASN A 538 8.45 -53.87 4.29
C ASN A 538 9.55 -53.30 5.19
N TYR A 539 9.50 -53.77 6.41
CA TYR A 539 10.13 -53.20 7.60
C TYR A 539 11.37 -53.95 8.08
N THR A 540 12.56 -53.96 7.48
CA THR A 540 13.71 -54.41 8.31
C THR A 540 15.11 -53.90 7.99
N THR A 541 15.60 -53.97 6.76
CA THR A 541 16.96 -53.48 6.40
C THR A 541 16.92 -52.15 5.63
N GLU A 542 15.79 -51.84 5.10
CA GLU A 542 15.51 -50.68 4.25
C GLU A 542 15.25 -49.37 5.04
N TYR A 543 15.08 -49.47 6.37
CA TYR A 543 14.81 -48.31 7.21
C TYR A 543 15.90 -47.23 7.20
N LEU A 544 17.15 -47.66 7.23
CA LEU A 544 18.27 -46.71 7.25
C LEU A 544 18.45 -46.03 5.91
N GLU A 545 18.23 -46.74 4.80
CA GLU A 545 18.29 -46.15 3.46
C GLU A 545 17.06 -45.26 3.19
N ALA A 546 15.86 -45.71 3.53
CA ALA A 546 14.64 -44.94 3.42
C ALA A 546 14.68 -43.69 4.30
N SER A 547 15.18 -43.82 5.53
CA SER A 547 15.38 -42.65 6.42
C SER A 547 16.39 -41.67 5.86
N LYS A 548 17.45 -42.14 5.22
CA LYS A 548 18.45 -41.32 4.57
C LYS A 548 17.86 -40.57 3.37
N GLU A 549 17.14 -41.26 2.49
CA GLU A 549 16.46 -40.64 1.34
C GLU A 549 15.47 -39.61 1.80
N TRP A 550 14.66 -39.89 2.81
CA TRP A 550 13.73 -38.91 3.39
C TRP A 550 14.45 -37.69 3.97
N CYS A 551 15.54 -37.92 4.69
CA CYS A 551 16.36 -36.82 5.23
C CYS A 551 17.00 -35.99 4.12
N GLU A 552 17.45 -36.62 3.02
CA GLU A 552 18.00 -35.90 1.87
C GLU A 552 16.95 -35.08 1.15
N GLU A 553 15.74 -35.60 0.94
CA GLU A 553 14.63 -34.84 0.34
C GLU A 553 14.17 -33.70 1.23
N PHE A 554 14.05 -33.92 2.54
CA PHE A 554 13.71 -32.88 3.49
C PHE A 554 14.79 -31.79 3.52
N LEU A 555 16.07 -32.14 3.51
CA LEU A 555 17.15 -31.15 3.45
C LEU A 555 17.17 -30.35 2.13
N LYS A 556 16.85 -30.99 1.00
CA LYS A 556 16.65 -30.26 -0.27
C LYS A 556 15.54 -29.23 -0.14
N TYR A 557 14.42 -29.62 0.47
CA TYR A 557 13.31 -28.70 0.73
C TYR A 557 13.73 -27.53 1.61
N LEU A 558 14.48 -27.79 2.70
CA LEU A 558 14.99 -26.75 3.58
C LEU A 558 15.95 -25.79 2.84
N LYS A 559 16.84 -26.32 2.01
CA LYS A 559 17.75 -25.52 1.17
C LYS A 559 17.01 -24.68 0.12
N ILE A 560 15.88 -25.17 -0.37
CA ILE A 560 14.99 -24.41 -1.25
C ILE A 560 14.45 -23.16 -0.55
N SER A 561 14.23 -23.22 0.75
CA SER A 561 13.75 -22.11 1.57
C SER A 561 14.86 -21.18 2.05
N GLU A 562 16.13 -21.47 1.71
CA GLU A 562 17.27 -20.64 2.11
C GLU A 562 17.15 -19.23 1.56
N CYS A 563 17.34 -18.26 2.45
CA CYS A 563 17.49 -16.86 2.15
C CYS A 563 18.94 -16.46 2.45
N PRO A 564 19.80 -16.27 1.45
CA PRO A 564 21.16 -15.82 1.68
C PRO A 564 21.15 -14.40 2.23
N VAL A 565 21.86 -14.18 3.34
CA VAL A 565 22.01 -12.86 3.96
C VAL A 565 23.36 -12.26 3.57
N ASP A 566 24.42 -13.05 3.79
CA ASP A 566 25.79 -12.75 3.38
C ASP A 566 26.61 -14.04 3.31
N SER A 567 27.92 -13.94 3.16
CA SER A 567 28.80 -15.13 3.08
C SER A 567 28.86 -15.94 4.38
N THR A 568 28.49 -15.36 5.52
CA THR A 568 28.59 -15.98 6.85
C THR A 568 27.24 -16.27 7.49
N HIS A 569 26.16 -15.67 6.99
CA HIS A 569 24.81 -15.79 7.53
C HIS A 569 23.83 -16.29 6.48
N ALA A 570 22.91 -17.13 6.90
CA ALA A 570 21.76 -17.55 6.13
C ALA A 570 20.50 -17.50 7.00
N SER A 571 19.37 -17.34 6.38
CA SER A 571 18.05 -17.49 6.99
C SER A 571 17.21 -18.43 6.12
N MET A 572 16.02 -18.74 6.60
CA MET A 572 15.01 -19.47 5.83
C MET A 572 13.72 -18.66 5.88
N ILE A 573 13.01 -18.65 4.77
CA ILE A 573 11.64 -18.16 4.74
C ILE A 573 10.74 -19.38 4.69
N ILE A 574 9.91 -19.51 5.71
CA ILE A 574 8.97 -20.61 5.83
C ILE A 574 7.57 -20.12 6.15
N PRO A 575 6.53 -20.85 5.75
CA PRO A 575 5.17 -20.62 6.21
C PRO A 575 5.07 -20.87 7.72
N THR A 576 4.44 -19.94 8.42
CA THR A 576 4.21 -20.04 9.87
C THR A 576 2.74 -19.73 10.16
N ALA A 577 2.11 -20.54 11.01
CA ALA A 577 0.74 -20.28 11.47
C ALA A 577 0.71 -19.09 12.45
N ILE A 578 -0.31 -18.26 12.33
CA ILE A 578 -0.60 -17.18 13.28
C ILE A 578 -1.96 -17.48 13.90
N GLU A 579 -2.00 -17.62 15.23
CA GLU A 579 -3.26 -17.76 15.96
C GLU A 579 -4.05 -16.45 15.93
N ASP A 580 -5.39 -16.58 15.96
CA ASP A 580 -6.36 -15.47 16.07
C ASP A 580 -6.37 -14.43 14.94
N THR A 581 -5.92 -14.77 13.73
CA THR A 581 -6.04 -13.89 12.57
C THR A 581 -6.94 -14.49 11.48
N GLN A 582 -7.43 -13.66 10.56
CA GLN A 582 -8.13 -14.16 9.35
C GLN A 582 -7.16 -14.74 8.32
N THR A 583 -5.89 -14.42 8.45
CA THR A 583 -4.81 -14.98 7.65
C THR A 583 -3.96 -15.89 8.55
N PRO A 584 -4.40 -17.13 8.79
CA PRO A 584 -3.76 -18.00 9.79
C PRO A 584 -2.35 -18.44 9.42
N ALA A 585 -1.91 -18.20 8.18
CA ALA A 585 -0.55 -18.49 7.74
C ALA A 585 0.14 -17.25 7.20
N CYS A 586 1.40 -17.06 7.56
CA CYS A 586 2.26 -15.98 7.08
C CYS A 586 3.65 -16.50 6.70
N LEU A 587 4.41 -15.69 5.95
CA LEU A 587 5.83 -15.93 5.75
C LEU A 587 6.61 -15.42 6.96
N SER A 588 7.48 -16.28 7.50
CA SER A 588 8.34 -15.93 8.62
C SER A 588 9.77 -16.41 8.35
N THR A 589 10.73 -15.81 9.04
CA THR A 589 12.11 -16.31 9.06
C THR A 589 12.33 -17.23 10.26
N ILE A 590 13.43 -17.99 10.24
CA ILE A 590 13.83 -18.81 11.38
C ILE A 590 13.91 -17.92 12.63
N CYS A 591 13.13 -18.33 13.63
CA CYS A 591 13.25 -17.86 14.99
C CYS A 591 14.18 -18.79 15.77
N PRO A 592 14.98 -18.30 16.74
CA PRO A 592 15.82 -19.13 17.59
C PRO A 592 15.03 -20.06 18.55
N ASP A 593 13.73 -19.99 18.57
CA ASP A 593 12.85 -20.88 19.32
C ASP A 593 12.97 -22.33 18.85
N PHE A 594 13.24 -23.23 19.79
CA PHE A 594 13.46 -24.63 19.51
C PHE A 594 12.23 -25.32 18.91
N TYR A 595 11.05 -25.05 19.44
CA TYR A 595 9.82 -25.73 19.01
C TYR A 595 9.33 -25.23 17.65
N ALA A 596 9.54 -23.98 17.32
CA ALA A 596 9.09 -23.44 16.06
C ALA A 596 10.10 -23.73 14.94
N GLN A 597 11.35 -23.31 15.10
CA GLN A 597 12.30 -23.34 13.98
C GLN A 597 13.73 -23.72 14.36
N GLY A 598 14.12 -23.57 15.62
CA GLY A 598 15.47 -23.94 16.11
C GLY A 598 15.77 -25.43 15.93
N GLY A 599 14.78 -26.28 16.05
CA GLY A 599 14.90 -27.71 15.79
C GLY A 599 15.38 -28.05 14.38
N ILE A 600 15.09 -27.21 13.38
CA ILE A 600 15.58 -27.35 12.02
C ILE A 600 17.11 -27.27 11.95
N ILE A 601 17.69 -26.31 12.68
CA ILE A 601 19.15 -26.13 12.74
C ILE A 601 19.81 -27.34 13.34
N PHE A 602 19.27 -27.87 14.45
CA PHE A 602 19.78 -29.10 15.06
C PHE A 602 19.63 -30.29 14.16
N TYR A 603 18.53 -30.40 13.43
CA TYR A 603 18.33 -31.45 12.46
C TYR A 603 19.39 -31.44 11.36
N ILE A 604 19.67 -30.29 10.76
CA ILE A 604 20.67 -30.14 9.70
C ILE A 604 22.07 -30.44 10.24
N LEU A 605 22.41 -29.99 11.48
CA LEU A 605 23.71 -30.32 12.12
C LEU A 605 23.86 -31.80 12.40
N ALA A 606 22.81 -32.47 12.91
CA ALA A 606 22.79 -33.87 13.16
C ALA A 606 22.97 -34.69 11.84
N TYR A 607 22.23 -34.29 10.81
CA TYR A 607 22.33 -34.87 9.47
C TYR A 607 23.75 -34.71 8.90
N ALA A 608 24.30 -33.54 8.89
CA ALA A 608 25.65 -33.26 8.42
C ALA A 608 26.72 -34.08 9.16
N LYS A 609 26.53 -34.26 10.49
CA LYS A 609 27.41 -35.07 11.33
C LYS A 609 27.28 -36.55 11.01
N VAL A 610 26.07 -37.08 10.86
CA VAL A 610 25.82 -38.50 10.61
C VAL A 610 26.32 -38.92 9.22
N PHE A 611 26.07 -38.12 8.20
CA PHE A 611 26.40 -38.42 6.81
C PHE A 611 27.70 -37.76 6.33
N SER A 612 28.44 -37.06 7.21
CA SER A 612 29.74 -36.46 6.94
C SER A 612 29.75 -35.50 5.74
N LYS A 613 28.65 -34.77 5.51
CA LYS A 613 28.51 -33.81 4.40
C LYS A 613 28.94 -32.42 4.83
N LEU A 614 30.11 -31.96 4.36
CA LEU A 614 30.68 -30.66 4.70
C LEU A 614 29.81 -29.49 4.28
N GLU A 615 29.18 -29.57 3.10
CA GLU A 615 28.32 -28.48 2.58
C GLU A 615 27.09 -28.25 3.47
N ASP A 616 26.50 -29.34 3.97
CA ASP A 616 25.34 -29.25 4.87
C ASP A 616 25.72 -28.66 6.22
N LYS A 617 26.94 -28.95 6.70
CA LYS A 617 27.48 -28.35 7.90
C LYS A 617 27.69 -26.84 7.72
N LEU A 618 28.27 -26.40 6.63
CA LEU A 618 28.50 -24.99 6.35
C LEU A 618 27.16 -24.23 6.26
N TYR A 619 26.14 -24.85 5.70
CA TYR A 619 24.81 -24.29 5.67
C TYR A 619 24.20 -24.13 7.08
N ALA A 620 24.28 -25.20 7.89
CA ALA A 620 23.81 -25.15 9.27
C ALA A 620 24.59 -24.14 10.13
N ASP A 621 25.90 -24.01 9.92
CA ASP A 621 26.73 -23.02 10.62
C ASP A 621 26.28 -21.58 10.28
N ARG A 622 25.94 -21.28 9.02
CA ARG A 622 25.40 -19.96 8.62
C ARG A 622 24.03 -19.66 9.23
N LEU A 623 23.15 -20.66 9.32
CA LEU A 623 21.86 -20.53 10.01
C LEU A 623 22.06 -20.29 11.52
N LEU A 624 23.01 -20.99 12.13
CA LEU A 624 23.34 -20.85 13.55
C LEU A 624 23.92 -19.47 13.88
N GLU A 625 24.82 -18.94 13.06
CA GLU A 625 25.36 -17.58 13.27
C GLU A 625 24.24 -16.54 13.20
N ASN A 626 23.30 -16.70 12.30
CA ASN A 626 22.13 -15.84 12.22
C ASN A 626 21.26 -15.92 13.49
N ALA A 627 21.01 -17.10 14.00
CA ALA A 627 20.28 -17.31 15.25
C ALA A 627 21.00 -16.70 16.44
N LYS A 628 22.34 -16.83 16.53
CA LYS A 628 23.15 -16.21 17.57
C LYS A 628 23.08 -14.69 17.55
N ASP A 629 23.08 -14.08 16.37
CA ASP A 629 22.97 -12.62 16.26
C ASP A 629 21.56 -12.12 16.65
N ALA A 630 20.52 -12.88 16.35
CA ALA A 630 19.19 -12.60 16.84
C ALA A 630 19.11 -12.64 18.39
N LEU A 631 19.79 -13.60 19.02
CA LEU A 631 19.84 -13.74 20.48
C LEU A 631 20.63 -12.64 21.20
N LYS A 632 21.57 -11.96 20.54
CA LYS A 632 22.31 -10.81 21.11
C LYS A 632 21.40 -9.60 21.43
N ASN A 633 20.19 -9.57 20.85
CA ASN A 633 19.19 -8.52 21.08
C ASN A 633 17.84 -9.10 21.54
N PRO A 634 17.78 -9.73 22.73
CA PRO A 634 16.59 -10.44 23.19
C PRO A 634 15.35 -9.53 23.37
N SER A 635 15.54 -8.25 23.66
CA SER A 635 14.43 -7.29 23.76
C SER A 635 13.68 -7.11 22.41
N LYS A 636 14.40 -7.15 21.29
CA LYS A 636 13.79 -7.09 19.96
C LYS A 636 13.05 -8.36 19.58
N ILE A 637 13.42 -9.49 20.15
CA ILE A 637 12.72 -10.78 19.97
C ILE A 637 11.47 -10.78 20.85
N ALA A 638 11.59 -10.33 22.11
CA ALA A 638 10.49 -10.28 23.07
C ALA A 638 9.34 -9.37 22.63
N GLU A 639 9.64 -8.25 21.93
CA GLU A 639 8.62 -7.34 21.41
C GLU A 639 7.78 -7.94 20.26
N LYS A 640 8.24 -9.02 19.66
CA LYS A 640 7.65 -9.62 18.46
C LYS A 640 7.03 -11.01 18.64
N MET A 641 7.25 -11.63 19.81
CA MET A 641 6.67 -12.93 20.15
C MET A 641 5.45 -12.76 21.05
N PRO A 642 4.35 -13.47 20.80
CA PRO A 642 3.27 -13.59 21.76
C PRO A 642 3.82 -14.16 23.08
N PHE A 643 3.47 -13.55 24.18
CA PHE A 643 4.00 -13.80 25.55
C PHE A 643 3.86 -15.28 26.03
N HIS A 644 3.10 -16.12 25.31
CA HIS A 644 2.79 -17.50 25.70
C HIS A 644 3.90 -18.52 25.41
N TYR A 645 4.93 -18.18 24.64
CA TYR A 645 5.97 -19.12 24.23
C TYR A 645 7.39 -18.82 24.72
N MET A 646 7.56 -17.80 25.55
CA MET A 646 8.86 -17.56 26.18
C MET A 646 9.02 -18.40 27.44
N VAL A 647 9.45 -19.63 27.28
CA VAL A 647 10.07 -20.36 28.39
C VAL A 647 11.55 -19.94 28.41
N PHE A 648 11.93 -19.13 29.39
CA PHE A 648 13.28 -18.58 29.59
C PHE A 648 14.40 -19.63 29.64
N GLY A 649 14.06 -20.93 29.70
CA GLY A 649 15.02 -22.05 29.67
C GLY A 649 15.48 -22.46 28.28
N GLU A 650 14.78 -22.10 27.19
CA GLU A 650 15.09 -22.57 25.84
C GLU A 650 16.18 -21.74 25.15
N VAL A 651 16.37 -20.48 25.56
CA VAL A 651 17.38 -19.57 24.99
C VAL A 651 18.83 -20.04 25.28
N HIS A 652 19.02 -20.93 26.25
CA HIS A 652 20.35 -21.45 26.61
C HIS A 652 20.77 -22.73 25.84
N TYR A 653 19.89 -23.30 25.00
CA TYR A 653 20.19 -24.55 24.27
C TYR A 653 20.68 -24.36 22.83
N ILE A 654 20.63 -23.13 22.29
CA ILE A 654 21.22 -22.77 21.01
C ILE A 654 22.60 -22.12 21.24
#